data_81cfa4072b469fb93305e8474a2ae84b
#
_entry.id   81cfa4072b469fb93305e8474a2ae84b
#
_cell.length_a   1.000
_cell.length_b   1.000
_cell.length_c   1.000
_cell.angle_alpha   90.00
_cell.angle_beta   90.00
_cell.angle_gamma   90.00
#
_symmetry.space_group_name_H-M   'P 1'
#
loop_
_entity.id
_entity.type
_entity.pdbx_description
1 polymer ?
#
loop_
_entity_poly.entity_id
_entity_poly.type
_entity_poly.pdbx_seq_one_letter_code
_entity_poly.pdbx_strand_id
1 'polypeptide(L)'
;MYCKEIDNMKLLEPIKVGPITLKNRIMFPPMTTGYEERDGSISKQSFNFYKRIAEGGVSYIVLGDVAPVNTVSPTPKLFKDEQIPAYKELADALHEFDCKLGIQIFHPEYDVQALAEMFKKGDMQAARAKLHHDMLHFTDEVTPEALNTILKKMGECVRRAYEAGVDVVEVHGDRLVGALCSTVLNHRTDEYGGSFENRTRFALQVVESIKEHAPHICIDYKLPIITDNPLRGKGGLKIDEAVEFAKKLEEAGVNMIHVGQANHTGNLNDTIPAMGTQPYCFMQSYTKRVKDAVSIPVSAVGRIVTPQNGEALIENGVCDIVGYGRSLLADPDYVKKIEDGQPCRIRLCMMCNKGCTDSIQNRKFLSCVLNAENGYEYERTITPADDKKKVVIVGAGPAGLEAARVAAVKGHDVIVYDKDTQVGGQLNIASVPPRKEEMNRAIHYLANEVKVLGVDLRLGKAVTSEDILADQPDEVIVATGASNFILNIPGKDMPHVQDAWKVLSNEQFPAGRIVVIGGGLVGAETAEYLALRGNDVSIVEMMDTIAKEESTTIRPEMMADFEKHGVKQFTNTKVTEITATTVEAETAEGKVSLPCDYVVFAVGARSNAFDMTALEEKNIHVQVVGDANKVADINSAIESGYLAANAL
;
A
#
# COMPACT_ATOMS: atom_id res chain seq x y z
N MET A 1 6.00 -5.86 23.09
CA MET A 1 6.03 -7.32 23.08
C MET A 1 6.90 -7.91 21.95
N TYR A 2 7.40 -7.09 21.01
CA TYR A 2 8.16 -7.52 19.82
C TYR A 2 9.69 -7.46 19.95
N CYS A 3 10.23 -7.13 21.13
CA CYS A 3 11.67 -6.87 21.34
C CYS A 3 12.43 -8.02 22.05
N LYS A 4 11.89 -9.24 22.06
CA LYS A 4 12.57 -10.41 22.61
C LYS A 4 12.86 -11.43 21.51
N GLU A 5 14.11 -11.93 21.49
CA GLU A 5 14.63 -13.01 20.64
C GLU A 5 14.86 -12.65 19.15
N ILE A 6 15.96 -11.94 18.87
CA ILE A 6 16.44 -11.66 17.52
C ILE A 6 17.84 -12.27 17.27
N ASP A 7 18.47 -12.80 18.28
CA ASP A 7 19.75 -13.47 18.11
C ASP A 7 19.57 -14.71 17.22
N ASN A 8 20.20 -14.70 16.02
CA ASN A 8 20.25 -15.77 15.04
C ASN A 8 18.99 -16.01 14.18
N MET A 9 18.35 -14.97 13.67
CA MET A 9 17.27 -15.15 12.67
C MET A 9 17.83 -15.72 11.36
N LYS A 10 17.26 -16.83 10.89
CA LYS A 10 17.54 -17.40 9.55
C LYS A 10 17.24 -16.42 8.43
N LEU A 11 16.31 -15.50 8.67
CA LEU A 11 15.95 -14.41 7.76
C LEU A 11 17.17 -13.56 7.37
N LEU A 12 18.18 -13.44 8.26
CA LEU A 12 19.42 -12.70 8.02
C LEU A 12 20.57 -13.56 7.46
N GLU A 13 20.38 -14.88 7.35
CA GLU A 13 21.40 -15.76 6.79
C GLU A 13 21.51 -15.62 5.27
N PRO A 14 22.71 -15.71 4.70
CA PRO A 14 22.87 -15.72 3.26
C PRO A 14 22.26 -16.96 2.61
N ILE A 15 21.90 -16.85 1.34
CA ILE A 15 21.37 -17.95 0.56
C ILE A 15 21.90 -17.91 -0.88
N LYS A 16 22.24 -19.09 -1.42
CA LYS A 16 22.63 -19.24 -2.81
C LYS A 16 21.41 -19.46 -3.70
N VAL A 17 21.30 -18.69 -4.79
CA VAL A 17 20.24 -18.77 -5.79
C VAL A 17 20.89 -18.87 -7.17
N GLY A 18 20.93 -20.05 -7.75
CA GLY A 18 21.61 -20.28 -9.03
C GLY A 18 23.04 -19.75 -9.04
N PRO A 19 23.39 -18.79 -9.93
CA PRO A 19 24.73 -18.22 -10.03
C PRO A 19 25.06 -17.17 -8.97
N ILE A 20 24.07 -16.63 -8.24
CA ILE A 20 24.25 -15.53 -7.28
C ILE A 20 24.13 -15.99 -5.83
N THR A 21 24.62 -15.15 -4.92
CA THR A 21 24.38 -15.29 -3.47
C THR A 21 23.71 -14.02 -2.98
N LEU A 22 22.63 -14.19 -2.21
CA LEU A 22 21.94 -13.11 -1.51
C LEU A 22 22.50 -13.04 -0.08
N LYS A 23 22.81 -11.84 0.43
CA LYS A 23 23.39 -11.63 1.76
C LYS A 23 22.43 -11.95 2.91
N ASN A 24 21.13 -11.90 2.67
CA ASN A 24 20.06 -12.32 3.57
C ASN A 24 18.87 -12.84 2.76
N ARG A 25 17.81 -13.29 3.43
CA ARG A 25 16.63 -13.90 2.81
C ARG A 25 15.46 -12.92 2.65
N ILE A 26 15.75 -11.63 2.50
CA ILE A 26 14.77 -10.56 2.37
C ILE A 26 14.84 -9.95 0.98
N MET A 27 13.71 -9.94 0.29
CA MET A 27 13.57 -9.28 -1.01
C MET A 27 12.53 -8.16 -0.98
N PHE A 28 12.74 -7.13 -1.83
CA PHE A 28 11.72 -6.19 -2.24
C PHE A 28 11.07 -6.74 -3.52
N PRO A 29 9.81 -7.25 -3.43
CA PRO A 29 9.13 -7.83 -4.59
C PRO A 29 8.72 -6.73 -5.59
N PRO A 30 8.43 -7.10 -6.85
CA PRO A 30 8.08 -6.16 -7.89
C PRO A 30 6.82 -5.34 -7.55
N MET A 31 6.92 -4.03 -7.70
CA MET A 31 5.82 -3.08 -7.51
C MET A 31 5.88 -1.99 -8.57
N THR A 32 4.73 -1.62 -9.15
CA THR A 32 4.63 -0.45 -10.01
C THR A 32 4.73 0.82 -9.17
N THR A 33 5.65 1.72 -9.51
CA THR A 33 5.90 2.97 -8.77
C THR A 33 5.33 4.19 -9.47
N GLY A 34 5.32 4.17 -10.79
CA GLY A 34 4.97 5.30 -11.65
C GLY A 34 6.04 6.40 -11.69
N TYR A 35 7.23 6.15 -11.14
CA TYR A 35 8.31 7.14 -11.01
C TYR A 35 9.14 7.32 -12.29
N GLU A 36 9.02 6.40 -13.23
CA GLU A 36 9.85 6.34 -14.44
C GLU A 36 9.62 7.54 -15.36
N GLU A 37 10.61 7.85 -16.22
CA GLU A 37 10.46 8.81 -17.28
C GLU A 37 9.37 8.39 -18.29
N ARG A 38 8.89 9.30 -19.11
CA ARG A 38 7.82 9.01 -20.08
C ARG A 38 8.16 7.88 -21.05
N ASP A 39 9.44 7.73 -21.39
CA ASP A 39 9.91 6.62 -22.24
C ASP A 39 10.20 5.34 -21.43
N GLY A 40 9.92 5.33 -20.14
CA GLY A 40 10.14 4.21 -19.22
C GLY A 40 11.58 4.04 -18.75
N SER A 41 12.47 5.00 -19.01
CA SER A 41 13.83 5.03 -18.45
C SER A 41 13.79 5.29 -16.95
N ILE A 42 14.85 4.87 -16.25
CA ILE A 42 15.01 5.14 -14.81
C ILE A 42 15.12 6.64 -14.58
N SER A 43 14.20 7.22 -13.84
CA SER A 43 14.23 8.62 -13.45
C SER A 43 15.08 8.85 -12.19
N LYS A 44 15.37 10.12 -11.88
CA LYS A 44 16.00 10.48 -10.60
C LYS A 44 15.17 9.99 -9.40
N GLN A 45 13.85 10.07 -9.47
CA GLN A 45 12.94 9.59 -8.41
C GLN A 45 13.02 8.08 -8.26
N SER A 46 12.90 7.32 -9.35
CA SER A 46 13.03 5.88 -9.38
C SER A 46 14.39 5.41 -8.84
N PHE A 47 15.48 6.03 -9.30
CA PHE A 47 16.84 5.74 -8.85
C PHE A 47 17.00 5.87 -7.33
N ASN A 48 16.60 7.03 -6.75
CA ASN A 48 16.79 7.29 -5.32
C ASN A 48 15.88 6.40 -4.46
N PHE A 49 14.67 6.08 -4.95
CA PHE A 49 13.77 5.16 -4.27
C PHE A 49 14.38 3.77 -4.09
N TYR A 50 14.87 3.14 -5.18
CA TYR A 50 15.46 1.80 -5.10
C TYR A 50 16.79 1.81 -4.34
N LYS A 51 17.62 2.84 -4.54
CA LYS A 51 18.86 3.02 -3.77
C LYS A 51 18.57 3.09 -2.27
N ARG A 52 17.56 3.87 -1.84
CA ARG A 52 17.20 4.00 -0.43
C ARG A 52 16.77 2.67 0.20
N ILE A 53 16.06 1.81 -0.54
CA ILE A 53 15.69 0.47 -0.07
C ILE A 53 16.94 -0.42 0.06
N ALA A 54 17.86 -0.36 -0.90
CA ALA A 54 19.12 -1.12 -0.85
C ALA A 54 20.01 -0.69 0.33
N GLU A 55 20.12 0.61 0.57
CA GLU A 55 20.78 1.19 1.76
C GLU A 55 20.21 0.63 3.06
N GLY A 56 18.92 0.32 3.11
CA GLY A 56 18.23 -0.28 4.25
C GLY A 56 18.55 -1.74 4.53
N GLY A 57 19.42 -2.38 3.72
CA GLY A 57 19.96 -3.71 4.01
C GLY A 57 19.33 -4.86 3.23
N VAL A 58 18.35 -4.61 2.38
CA VAL A 58 17.69 -5.63 1.53
C VAL A 58 18.72 -6.30 0.61
N SER A 59 18.60 -7.61 0.42
CA SER A 59 19.54 -8.40 -0.42
C SER A 59 19.18 -8.44 -1.90
N TYR A 60 17.90 -8.28 -2.23
CA TYR A 60 17.40 -8.42 -3.60
C TYR A 60 16.20 -7.49 -3.83
N ILE A 61 16.26 -6.70 -4.87
CA ILE A 61 15.20 -5.78 -5.30
C ILE A 61 14.77 -6.15 -6.71
N VAL A 62 13.45 -6.28 -6.93
CA VAL A 62 12.87 -6.50 -8.25
C VAL A 62 12.21 -5.22 -8.75
N LEU A 63 12.72 -4.66 -9.83
CA LEU A 63 12.08 -3.58 -10.57
C LEU A 63 10.85 -4.15 -11.31
N GLY A 64 9.65 -3.72 -10.91
CA GLY A 64 8.40 -4.31 -11.40
C GLY A 64 8.00 -3.85 -12.79
N ASP A 65 7.32 -4.73 -13.52
CA ASP A 65 6.65 -4.45 -14.80
C ASP A 65 7.54 -3.82 -15.89
N VAL A 66 8.77 -4.35 -16.11
CA VAL A 66 9.68 -3.87 -17.16
C VAL A 66 9.21 -4.37 -18.52
N ALA A 67 8.77 -3.43 -19.38
CA ALA A 67 8.26 -3.77 -20.70
C ALA A 67 9.39 -3.84 -21.75
N PRO A 68 9.40 -4.89 -22.62
CA PRO A 68 10.33 -5.02 -23.75
C PRO A 68 9.92 -4.17 -24.97
N VAL A 69 8.84 -3.41 -24.83
CA VAL A 69 8.25 -2.58 -25.89
C VAL A 69 7.77 -1.25 -25.31
N ASN A 70 7.60 -0.24 -26.17
CA ASN A 70 7.10 1.07 -25.74
C ASN A 70 5.57 1.04 -25.51
N THR A 71 5.17 0.54 -24.35
CA THR A 71 3.78 0.46 -23.92
C THR A 71 3.20 1.83 -23.57
N VAL A 72 1.87 1.94 -23.51
CA VAL A 72 1.16 3.13 -23.01
C VAL A 72 1.14 3.22 -21.48
N SER A 73 1.52 2.15 -20.79
CA SER A 73 1.55 2.10 -19.32
C SER A 73 2.72 2.90 -18.77
N PRO A 74 2.55 3.58 -17.62
CA PRO A 74 3.63 4.29 -16.92
C PRO A 74 4.47 3.29 -16.11
N THR A 75 5.15 2.38 -16.79
CA THR A 75 5.99 1.33 -16.22
C THR A 75 7.41 1.45 -16.76
N PRO A 76 8.43 0.93 -16.06
CA PRO A 76 9.78 0.87 -16.61
C PRO A 76 9.79 0.13 -17.94
N LYS A 77 10.67 0.54 -18.83
CA LYS A 77 10.83 -0.07 -20.17
C LYS A 77 12.30 -0.20 -20.51
N LEU A 78 12.64 -1.30 -21.16
CA LEU A 78 13.99 -1.55 -21.63
C LEU A 78 13.95 -2.11 -23.07
N PHE A 79 13.50 -1.27 -24.02
CA PHE A 79 13.23 -1.65 -25.40
C PHE A 79 14.23 -1.10 -26.42
N LYS A 80 15.14 -0.22 -26.01
CA LYS A 80 16.19 0.39 -26.85
C LYS A 80 17.51 0.47 -26.08
N ASP A 81 18.63 0.43 -26.81
CA ASP A 81 19.97 0.36 -26.20
C ASP A 81 20.37 1.66 -25.47
N GLU A 82 19.78 2.80 -25.84
CA GLU A 82 20.01 4.09 -25.17
C GLU A 82 19.51 4.10 -23.72
N GLN A 83 18.71 3.12 -23.29
CA GLN A 83 18.26 2.98 -21.91
C GLN A 83 19.24 2.21 -21.02
N ILE A 84 20.19 1.45 -21.60
CA ILE A 84 21.18 0.64 -20.85
C ILE A 84 21.94 1.46 -19.81
N PRO A 85 22.47 2.67 -20.09
CA PRO A 85 23.24 3.41 -19.11
C PRO A 85 22.49 3.73 -17.81
N ALA A 86 21.20 4.09 -17.88
CA ALA A 86 20.39 4.40 -16.69
C ALA A 86 20.13 3.15 -15.82
N TYR A 87 19.91 2.00 -16.45
CA TYR A 87 19.79 0.72 -15.72
C TYR A 87 21.12 0.28 -15.11
N LYS A 88 22.23 0.54 -15.82
CA LYS A 88 23.57 0.25 -15.29
C LYS A 88 23.89 1.12 -14.07
N GLU A 89 23.60 2.40 -14.12
CA GLU A 89 23.80 3.31 -12.99
C GLU A 89 23.02 2.84 -11.76
N LEU A 90 21.78 2.38 -11.96
CA LEU A 90 20.98 1.80 -10.88
C LEU A 90 21.60 0.51 -10.34
N ALA A 91 22.00 -0.42 -11.22
CA ALA A 91 22.63 -1.67 -10.81
C ALA A 91 23.91 -1.43 -10.01
N ASP A 92 24.80 -0.57 -10.51
CA ASP A 92 26.06 -0.20 -9.85
C ASP A 92 25.78 0.39 -8.45
N ALA A 93 24.79 1.29 -8.32
CA ALA A 93 24.42 1.91 -7.05
C ALA A 93 23.85 0.91 -6.02
N LEU A 94 23.08 -0.09 -6.46
CA LEU A 94 22.56 -1.13 -5.57
C LEU A 94 23.70 -2.10 -5.13
N HIS A 95 24.61 -2.40 -6.03
CA HIS A 95 25.76 -3.28 -5.75
C HIS A 95 26.69 -2.70 -4.67
N GLU A 96 26.76 -1.37 -4.50
CA GLU A 96 27.50 -0.72 -3.40
C GLU A 96 27.02 -1.21 -2.01
N PHE A 97 25.76 -1.63 -1.91
CA PHE A 97 25.13 -2.16 -0.69
C PHE A 97 25.02 -3.69 -0.67
N ASP A 98 25.73 -4.40 -1.57
CA ASP A 98 25.57 -5.85 -1.78
C ASP A 98 24.10 -6.26 -1.94
N CYS A 99 23.35 -5.46 -2.70
CA CYS A 99 21.97 -5.70 -3.06
C CYS A 99 21.88 -6.07 -4.54
N LYS A 100 21.24 -7.19 -4.86
CA LYS A 100 21.06 -7.67 -6.24
C LYS A 100 19.90 -6.95 -6.91
N LEU A 101 20.10 -6.52 -8.16
CA LEU A 101 19.04 -5.95 -8.99
C LEU A 101 18.43 -7.03 -9.88
N GLY A 102 17.10 -7.20 -9.73
CA GLY A 102 16.28 -7.93 -10.68
C GLY A 102 15.37 -7.01 -11.48
N ILE A 103 14.99 -7.44 -12.66
CA ILE A 103 13.92 -6.84 -13.44
C ILE A 103 12.81 -7.87 -13.66
N GLN A 104 11.56 -7.47 -13.46
CA GLN A 104 10.41 -8.31 -13.81
C GLN A 104 9.97 -7.99 -15.24
N ILE A 105 10.23 -8.92 -16.18
CA ILE A 105 9.85 -8.73 -17.58
C ILE A 105 8.42 -9.18 -17.84
N PHE A 106 7.66 -8.38 -18.59
CA PHE A 106 6.29 -8.72 -18.97
C PHE A 106 5.94 -8.20 -20.38
N HIS A 107 4.91 -8.75 -20.97
CA HIS A 107 4.23 -8.18 -22.13
C HIS A 107 2.75 -7.98 -21.81
N PRO A 108 2.17 -6.81 -22.12
CA PRO A 108 0.74 -6.58 -21.88
C PRO A 108 -0.15 -7.41 -22.81
N GLU A 109 -1.41 -7.58 -22.41
CA GLU A 109 -2.43 -8.28 -23.17
C GLU A 109 -3.15 -7.35 -24.15
N TYR A 110 -2.37 -6.70 -25.01
CA TYR A 110 -2.90 -5.88 -26.10
C TYR A 110 -1.86 -5.65 -27.20
N ASP A 111 -2.33 -5.34 -28.40
CA ASP A 111 -1.47 -5.01 -29.53
C ASP A 111 -0.86 -3.61 -29.36
N VAL A 112 0.35 -3.59 -28.81
CA VAL A 112 1.11 -2.35 -28.52
C VAL A 112 1.35 -1.53 -29.77
N GLN A 113 1.64 -2.19 -30.92
CA GLN A 113 1.95 -1.49 -32.16
C GLN A 113 0.70 -0.83 -32.76
N ALA A 114 -0.41 -1.56 -32.84
CA ALA A 114 -1.66 -1.01 -33.33
C ALA A 114 -2.16 0.17 -32.49
N LEU A 115 -2.07 0.05 -31.16
CA LEU A 115 -2.43 1.15 -30.26
C LEU A 115 -1.52 2.37 -30.46
N ALA A 116 -0.20 2.17 -30.57
CA ALA A 116 0.74 3.27 -30.79
C ALA A 116 0.45 4.03 -32.11
N GLU A 117 0.08 3.31 -33.18
CA GLU A 117 -0.31 3.91 -34.45
C GLU A 117 -1.62 4.73 -34.35
N MET A 118 -2.63 4.21 -33.63
CA MET A 118 -3.88 4.93 -33.39
C MET A 118 -3.65 6.21 -32.57
N PHE A 119 -2.85 6.14 -31.51
CA PHE A 119 -2.47 7.33 -30.74
C PHE A 119 -1.72 8.37 -31.58
N LYS A 120 -0.80 7.91 -32.44
CA LYS A 120 -0.05 8.80 -33.35
C LYS A 120 -0.97 9.51 -34.36
N LYS A 121 -2.04 8.83 -34.81
CA LYS A 121 -3.07 9.40 -35.70
C LYS A 121 -4.08 10.31 -34.97
N GLY A 122 -4.04 10.35 -33.62
CA GLY A 122 -4.99 11.12 -32.79
C GLY A 122 -6.36 10.45 -32.64
N ASP A 123 -6.55 9.21 -33.07
CA ASP A 123 -7.81 8.49 -32.96
C ASP A 123 -7.99 7.86 -31.56
N MET A 124 -8.27 8.71 -30.60
CA MET A 124 -8.40 8.32 -29.19
C MET A 124 -9.61 7.40 -28.94
N GLN A 125 -10.67 7.51 -29.73
CA GLN A 125 -11.86 6.68 -29.57
C GLN A 125 -11.59 5.25 -30.03
N ALA A 126 -10.99 5.08 -31.22
CA ALA A 126 -10.60 3.77 -31.72
C ALA A 126 -9.54 3.10 -30.82
N ALA A 127 -8.55 3.88 -30.35
CA ALA A 127 -7.53 3.35 -29.41
C ALA A 127 -8.14 2.83 -28.10
N ARG A 128 -9.12 3.54 -27.52
CA ARG A 128 -9.83 3.08 -26.31
C ARG A 128 -10.66 1.82 -26.58
N ALA A 129 -11.39 1.80 -27.69
CA ALA A 129 -12.21 0.65 -28.10
C ALA A 129 -11.33 -0.58 -28.31
N LYS A 130 -10.19 -0.44 -29.04
CA LYS A 130 -9.24 -1.54 -29.24
C LYS A 130 -8.62 -2.02 -27.94
N LEU A 131 -8.16 -1.10 -27.07
CA LEU A 131 -7.60 -1.48 -25.77
C LEU A 131 -8.60 -2.29 -24.94
N HIS A 132 -9.87 -1.85 -24.90
CA HIS A 132 -10.93 -2.57 -24.20
C HIS A 132 -11.18 -3.96 -24.80
N HIS A 133 -11.22 -4.07 -26.12
CA HIS A 133 -11.35 -5.36 -26.81
C HIS A 133 -10.17 -6.28 -26.49
N ASP A 134 -8.94 -5.78 -26.66
CA ASP A 134 -7.73 -6.56 -26.45
C ASP A 134 -7.61 -7.09 -25.01
N MET A 135 -7.93 -6.26 -24.01
CA MET A 135 -7.92 -6.70 -22.60
C MET A 135 -8.81 -7.92 -22.32
N LEU A 136 -9.78 -8.20 -23.18
CA LEU A 136 -10.69 -9.34 -23.04
C LEU A 136 -10.34 -10.51 -23.97
N HIS A 137 -9.73 -10.24 -25.13
CA HIS A 137 -9.63 -11.21 -26.22
C HIS A 137 -8.20 -11.44 -26.72
N PHE A 138 -7.23 -10.59 -26.37
CA PHE A 138 -5.87 -10.66 -26.94
C PHE A 138 -5.22 -12.03 -26.77
N THR A 139 -5.40 -12.66 -25.61
CA THR A 139 -4.84 -14.00 -25.32
C THR A 139 -5.30 -15.04 -26.33
N ASP A 140 -6.56 -14.96 -26.76
CA ASP A 140 -7.15 -15.92 -27.71
C ASP A 140 -6.86 -15.54 -29.18
N GLU A 141 -6.71 -14.22 -29.46
CA GLU A 141 -6.58 -13.70 -30.82
C GLU A 141 -5.12 -13.50 -31.28
N VAL A 142 -4.14 -13.40 -30.36
CA VAL A 142 -2.74 -13.20 -30.72
C VAL A 142 -2.22 -14.37 -31.53
N THR A 143 -1.66 -14.09 -32.72
CA THR A 143 -1.18 -15.16 -33.61
C THR A 143 0.14 -15.78 -33.13
N PRO A 144 0.47 -17.04 -33.51
CA PRO A 144 1.78 -17.65 -33.23
C PRO A 144 2.96 -16.80 -33.71
N GLU A 145 2.84 -16.14 -34.86
CA GLU A 145 3.87 -15.25 -35.42
C GLU A 145 4.05 -13.98 -34.54
N ALA A 146 2.95 -13.45 -34.02
CA ALA A 146 3.01 -12.33 -33.08
C ALA A 146 3.65 -12.75 -31.75
N LEU A 147 3.31 -13.94 -31.23
CA LEU A 147 3.96 -14.51 -30.04
C LEU A 147 5.47 -14.69 -30.23
N ASN A 148 5.92 -15.19 -31.39
CA ASN A 148 7.34 -15.29 -31.73
C ASN A 148 8.02 -13.92 -31.80
N THR A 149 7.31 -12.91 -32.30
CA THR A 149 7.81 -11.51 -32.30
C THR A 149 7.96 -10.96 -30.88
N ILE A 150 6.99 -11.22 -30.01
CA ILE A 150 7.03 -10.85 -28.60
C ILE A 150 8.19 -11.54 -27.89
N LEU A 151 8.37 -12.84 -28.10
CA LEU A 151 9.45 -13.63 -27.54
C LEU A 151 10.82 -13.05 -27.89
N LYS A 152 11.04 -12.70 -29.18
CA LYS A 152 12.28 -12.05 -29.62
C LYS A 152 12.52 -10.73 -28.91
N LYS A 153 11.48 -9.88 -28.75
CA LYS A 153 11.61 -8.60 -28.04
C LYS A 153 11.90 -8.78 -26.55
N MET A 154 11.34 -9.81 -25.92
CA MET A 154 11.67 -10.19 -24.54
C MET A 154 13.15 -10.59 -24.43
N GLY A 155 13.65 -11.43 -25.33
CA GLY A 155 15.08 -11.78 -25.40
C GLY A 155 16.00 -10.58 -25.58
N GLU A 156 15.67 -9.64 -26.47
CA GLU A 156 16.42 -8.39 -26.65
C GLU A 156 16.40 -7.51 -25.39
N CYS A 157 15.30 -7.46 -24.65
CA CYS A 157 15.20 -6.78 -23.35
C CYS A 157 16.16 -7.42 -22.33
N VAL A 158 16.18 -8.74 -22.25
CA VAL A 158 17.08 -9.50 -21.37
C VAL A 158 18.55 -9.25 -21.71
N ARG A 159 18.93 -9.22 -23.00
CA ARG A 159 20.28 -8.85 -23.42
C ARG A 159 20.68 -7.50 -22.87
N ARG A 160 19.81 -6.48 -23.02
CA ARG A 160 20.06 -5.13 -22.50
C ARG A 160 20.21 -5.12 -20.98
N ALA A 161 19.36 -5.86 -20.28
CA ALA A 161 19.45 -6.00 -18.83
C ALA A 161 20.78 -6.62 -18.39
N TYR A 162 21.22 -7.68 -19.08
CA TYR A 162 22.50 -8.33 -18.81
C TYR A 162 23.68 -7.39 -19.06
N GLU A 163 23.68 -6.64 -20.17
CA GLU A 163 24.68 -5.61 -20.48
C GLU A 163 24.69 -4.46 -19.46
N ALA A 164 23.54 -4.15 -18.86
CA ALA A 164 23.40 -3.16 -17.79
C ALA A 164 23.88 -3.67 -16.42
N GLY A 165 24.25 -4.95 -16.29
CA GLY A 165 24.70 -5.52 -15.01
C GLY A 165 23.57 -5.93 -14.07
N VAL A 166 22.36 -6.14 -14.61
CA VAL A 166 21.24 -6.72 -13.86
C VAL A 166 21.57 -8.17 -13.49
N ASP A 167 21.34 -8.56 -12.23
CA ASP A 167 21.67 -9.89 -11.70
C ASP A 167 20.60 -10.95 -11.97
N VAL A 168 19.33 -10.54 -11.99
CA VAL A 168 18.18 -11.45 -12.05
C VAL A 168 17.15 -10.97 -13.07
N VAL A 169 16.60 -11.90 -13.85
CA VAL A 169 15.39 -11.67 -14.65
C VAL A 169 14.26 -12.46 -14.02
N GLU A 170 13.24 -11.77 -13.52
CA GLU A 170 12.00 -12.38 -13.09
C GLU A 170 11.00 -12.39 -14.27
N VAL A 171 10.50 -13.55 -14.63
CA VAL A 171 9.39 -13.66 -15.58
C VAL A 171 8.07 -13.38 -14.88
N HIS A 172 7.32 -12.38 -15.33
CA HIS A 172 6.01 -12.09 -14.80
C HIS A 172 4.99 -13.14 -15.29
N GLY A 173 4.76 -14.15 -14.46
CA GLY A 173 3.84 -15.26 -14.77
C GLY A 173 2.35 -14.90 -14.69
N ASP A 174 2.00 -13.63 -14.43
CA ASP A 174 0.69 -13.03 -14.73
C ASP A 174 0.74 -12.41 -16.15
N ARG A 175 -0.07 -11.49 -16.50
CA ARG A 175 -0.10 -10.83 -17.80
C ARG A 175 -0.12 -11.84 -18.95
N LEU A 176 0.37 -11.51 -20.13
CA LEU A 176 0.29 -12.39 -21.32
C LEU A 176 0.83 -13.80 -21.07
N VAL A 177 1.99 -13.90 -20.40
CA VAL A 177 2.61 -15.22 -20.12
C VAL A 177 1.68 -16.08 -19.27
N GLY A 178 1.13 -15.52 -18.20
CA GLY A 178 0.21 -16.23 -17.31
C GLY A 178 -1.19 -16.41 -17.89
N ALA A 179 -1.66 -15.47 -18.71
CA ALA A 179 -2.93 -15.61 -19.40
C ALA A 179 -2.92 -16.82 -20.34
N LEU A 180 -1.82 -17.03 -21.05
CA LEU A 180 -1.62 -18.23 -21.89
C LEU A 180 -1.57 -19.53 -21.07
N CYS A 181 -1.07 -19.48 -19.82
CA CYS A 181 -1.07 -20.65 -18.92
C CYS A 181 -2.46 -20.96 -18.34
N SER A 182 -3.34 -19.98 -18.23
CA SER A 182 -4.61 -20.08 -17.51
C SER A 182 -5.66 -20.92 -18.25
N THR A 183 -6.34 -21.82 -17.54
CA THR A 183 -7.52 -22.55 -18.06
C THR A 183 -8.78 -21.67 -18.13
N VAL A 184 -8.76 -20.47 -17.53
CA VAL A 184 -9.91 -19.57 -17.48
C VAL A 184 -9.81 -18.48 -18.55
N LEU A 185 -8.59 -18.07 -18.90
CA LEU A 185 -8.34 -16.96 -19.83
C LEU A 185 -7.91 -17.42 -21.23
N ASN A 186 -7.37 -18.63 -21.34
CA ASN A 186 -6.90 -19.20 -22.60
C ASN A 186 -7.91 -20.20 -23.17
N HIS A 187 -8.63 -19.81 -24.22
CA HIS A 187 -9.60 -20.63 -24.95
C HIS A 187 -9.06 -21.09 -26.32
N ARG A 188 -7.76 -20.95 -26.57
CA ARG A 188 -7.09 -21.33 -27.83
C ARG A 188 -7.17 -22.81 -28.09
N THR A 189 -7.19 -23.14 -29.36
CA THR A 189 -7.21 -24.53 -29.87
C THR A 189 -5.96 -24.91 -30.65
N ASP A 190 -5.00 -23.99 -30.76
CA ASP A 190 -3.71 -24.19 -31.41
C ASP A 190 -2.64 -24.75 -30.43
N GLU A 191 -1.38 -24.69 -30.86
CA GLU A 191 -0.22 -25.18 -30.09
C GLU A 191 0.05 -24.44 -28.78
N TYR A 192 -0.65 -23.33 -28.48
CA TYR A 192 -0.57 -22.54 -27.23
C TYR A 192 -1.82 -22.70 -26.36
N GLY A 193 -2.76 -23.58 -26.70
CA GLY A 193 -4.01 -23.77 -25.97
C GLY A 193 -4.41 -25.21 -25.73
N GLY A 194 -5.45 -25.42 -24.94
CA GLY A 194 -6.01 -26.75 -24.63
C GLY A 194 -5.22 -27.47 -23.54
N SER A 195 -4.26 -28.32 -23.90
CA SER A 195 -3.51 -29.14 -22.95
C SER A 195 -2.60 -28.31 -22.06
N PHE A 196 -2.22 -28.88 -20.91
CA PHE A 196 -1.28 -28.24 -19.97
C PHE A 196 0.08 -27.93 -20.65
N GLU A 197 0.58 -28.85 -21.46
CA GLU A 197 1.82 -28.69 -22.22
C GLU A 197 1.75 -27.52 -23.20
N ASN A 198 0.65 -27.40 -23.91
CA ASN A 198 0.44 -26.30 -24.86
C ASN A 198 0.31 -24.95 -24.16
N ARG A 199 -0.50 -24.87 -23.08
CA ARG A 199 -0.69 -23.65 -22.34
C ARG A 199 0.60 -23.14 -21.67
N THR A 200 1.48 -24.02 -21.22
CA THR A 200 2.75 -23.65 -20.58
C THR A 200 3.90 -23.45 -21.58
N ARG A 201 3.70 -23.78 -22.86
CA ARG A 201 4.72 -23.69 -23.92
C ARG A 201 5.36 -22.33 -24.03
N PHE A 202 4.57 -21.26 -24.12
CA PHE A 202 5.10 -19.92 -24.29
C PHE A 202 5.96 -19.47 -23.10
N ALA A 203 5.55 -19.79 -21.88
CA ALA A 203 6.33 -19.49 -20.67
C ALA A 203 7.70 -20.19 -20.68
N LEU A 204 7.76 -21.47 -21.10
CA LEU A 204 9.01 -22.21 -21.21
C LEU A 204 9.90 -21.65 -22.34
N GLN A 205 9.31 -21.22 -23.46
CA GLN A 205 10.05 -20.53 -24.54
C GLN A 205 10.65 -19.20 -24.05
N VAL A 206 9.95 -18.45 -23.16
CA VAL A 206 10.51 -17.25 -22.56
C VAL A 206 11.73 -17.59 -21.69
N VAL A 207 11.67 -18.64 -20.88
CA VAL A 207 12.83 -19.11 -20.08
C VAL A 207 14.00 -19.50 -20.99
N GLU A 208 13.74 -20.21 -22.07
CA GLU A 208 14.77 -20.58 -23.05
C GLU A 208 15.40 -19.34 -23.70
N SER A 209 14.58 -18.40 -24.14
CA SER A 209 15.05 -17.12 -24.71
C SER A 209 15.91 -16.32 -23.74
N ILE A 210 15.59 -16.31 -22.44
CA ILE A 210 16.43 -15.68 -21.41
C ILE A 210 17.82 -16.32 -21.39
N LYS A 211 17.90 -17.64 -21.38
CA LYS A 211 19.17 -18.39 -21.35
C LYS A 211 20.01 -18.14 -22.61
N GLU A 212 19.38 -18.00 -23.76
CA GLU A 212 20.06 -17.68 -25.02
C GLU A 212 20.69 -16.29 -25.03
N HIS A 213 19.97 -15.29 -24.49
CA HIS A 213 20.40 -13.90 -24.54
C HIS A 213 21.27 -13.48 -23.32
N ALA A 214 21.19 -14.22 -22.22
CA ALA A 214 21.95 -13.97 -20.98
C ALA A 214 22.30 -15.29 -20.26
N PRO A 215 23.28 -16.07 -20.74
CA PRO A 215 23.53 -17.45 -20.27
C PRO A 215 23.87 -17.59 -18.78
N HIS A 216 24.29 -16.52 -18.13
CA HIS A 216 24.77 -16.53 -16.74
C HIS A 216 23.86 -15.72 -15.79
N ILE A 217 22.75 -15.18 -16.29
CA ILE A 217 21.81 -14.42 -15.45
C ILE A 217 21.01 -15.38 -14.56
N CYS A 218 20.68 -14.95 -13.36
CA CYS A 218 19.76 -15.69 -12.49
C CYS A 218 18.33 -15.53 -13.03
N ILE A 219 17.57 -16.62 -13.08
CA ILE A 219 16.18 -16.62 -13.56
C ILE A 219 15.25 -16.86 -12.38
N ASP A 220 14.40 -15.89 -12.08
CA ASP A 220 13.26 -16.00 -11.18
C ASP A 220 11.96 -16.13 -11.99
N TYR A 221 10.97 -16.82 -11.46
CA TYR A 221 9.66 -16.95 -12.10
C TYR A 221 8.55 -16.66 -11.09
N LYS A 222 7.81 -15.57 -11.30
CA LYS A 222 6.61 -15.28 -10.51
C LYS A 222 5.48 -16.20 -10.93
N LEU A 223 5.17 -17.17 -10.08
CA LEU A 223 4.15 -18.21 -10.30
C LEU A 223 2.82 -17.79 -9.66
N PRO A 224 1.82 -17.39 -10.46
CA PRO A 224 0.53 -16.96 -9.97
C PRO A 224 -0.38 -18.16 -9.69
N ILE A 225 -0.89 -18.26 -8.46
CA ILE A 225 -1.77 -19.34 -8.01
C ILE A 225 -3.16 -18.80 -7.70
N ILE A 226 -4.20 -19.49 -8.16
CA ILE A 226 -5.59 -19.25 -7.78
C ILE A 226 -5.81 -19.80 -6.37
N THR A 227 -6.18 -18.95 -5.43
CA THR A 227 -6.55 -19.35 -4.06
C THR A 227 -8.06 -19.58 -3.93
N ASP A 228 -8.50 -20.06 -2.76
CA ASP A 228 -9.91 -20.34 -2.47
C ASP A 228 -10.72 -19.11 -2.06
N ASN A 229 -10.12 -17.91 -2.07
CA ASN A 229 -10.84 -16.68 -1.78
C ASN A 229 -11.93 -16.41 -2.83
N PRO A 230 -13.22 -16.28 -2.45
CA PRO A 230 -14.32 -16.10 -3.39
C PRO A 230 -14.32 -14.76 -4.13
N LEU A 231 -13.63 -13.74 -3.59
CA LEU A 231 -13.55 -12.40 -4.20
C LEU A 231 -12.37 -12.24 -5.17
N ARG A 232 -11.55 -13.28 -5.32
CA ARG A 232 -10.32 -13.25 -6.11
C ARG A 232 -10.52 -13.08 -7.61
N GLY A 233 -9.45 -12.70 -8.29
CA GLY A 233 -9.30 -12.79 -9.73
C GLY A 233 -9.32 -14.24 -10.23
N LYS A 234 -9.55 -14.42 -11.52
CA LYS A 234 -9.74 -15.73 -12.14
C LYS A 234 -8.55 -16.21 -12.98
N GLY A 235 -7.51 -15.39 -13.13
CA GLY A 235 -6.28 -15.76 -13.84
C GLY A 235 -5.40 -16.71 -13.04
N GLY A 236 -4.30 -17.15 -13.64
CA GLY A 236 -3.31 -18.03 -13.00
C GLY A 236 -3.63 -19.51 -13.09
N LEU A 237 -2.92 -20.31 -12.31
CA LEU A 237 -3.00 -21.76 -12.26
C LEU A 237 -3.66 -22.24 -10.97
N LYS A 238 -4.42 -23.34 -11.06
CA LYS A 238 -4.82 -24.11 -9.88
C LYS A 238 -3.57 -24.70 -9.24
N ILE A 239 -3.61 -24.91 -7.92
CA ILE A 239 -2.42 -25.33 -7.16
C ILE A 239 -1.77 -26.63 -7.69
N ASP A 240 -2.54 -27.61 -8.12
CA ASP A 240 -1.99 -28.88 -8.64
C ASP A 240 -1.24 -28.65 -9.96
N GLU A 241 -1.79 -27.86 -10.88
CA GLU A 241 -1.10 -27.48 -12.12
C GLU A 241 0.10 -26.57 -11.84
N ALA A 242 0.01 -25.67 -10.84
CA ALA A 242 1.11 -24.80 -10.46
C ALA A 242 2.30 -25.60 -9.93
N VAL A 243 2.06 -26.65 -9.13
CA VAL A 243 3.10 -27.57 -8.64
C VAL A 243 3.77 -28.32 -9.80
N GLU A 244 3.00 -28.86 -10.73
CA GLU A 244 3.58 -29.53 -11.92
C GLU A 244 4.34 -28.54 -12.82
N PHE A 245 3.85 -27.32 -12.93
CA PHE A 245 4.55 -26.29 -13.71
C PHE A 245 5.85 -25.85 -13.01
N ALA A 246 5.87 -25.75 -11.68
CA ALA A 246 7.09 -25.44 -10.91
C ALA A 246 8.22 -26.44 -11.21
N LYS A 247 7.92 -27.74 -11.29
CA LYS A 247 8.89 -28.79 -11.68
C LYS A 247 9.42 -28.56 -13.10
N LYS A 248 8.52 -28.27 -14.06
CA LYS A 248 8.94 -27.96 -15.45
C LYS A 248 9.81 -26.71 -15.54
N LEU A 249 9.53 -25.69 -14.73
CA LEU A 249 10.35 -24.48 -14.64
C LEU A 249 11.75 -24.78 -14.10
N GLU A 250 11.86 -25.61 -13.05
CA GLU A 250 13.13 -26.08 -12.52
C GLU A 250 13.91 -26.89 -13.58
N GLU A 251 13.26 -27.83 -14.26
CA GLU A 251 13.86 -28.60 -15.37
C GLU A 251 14.33 -27.71 -16.51
N ALA A 252 13.61 -26.61 -16.80
CA ALA A 252 13.98 -25.63 -17.81
C ALA A 252 15.16 -24.73 -17.39
N GLY A 253 15.57 -24.77 -16.11
CA GLY A 253 16.72 -24.06 -15.58
C GLY A 253 16.39 -22.74 -14.90
N VAL A 254 15.15 -22.54 -14.44
CA VAL A 254 14.77 -21.47 -13.51
C VAL A 254 15.51 -21.69 -12.18
N ASN A 255 16.01 -20.62 -11.58
CA ASN A 255 16.85 -20.69 -10.36
C ASN A 255 16.07 -20.41 -9.07
N MET A 256 14.91 -19.74 -9.16
CA MET A 256 14.04 -19.44 -8.04
C MET A 256 12.59 -19.31 -8.51
N ILE A 257 11.64 -19.59 -7.63
CA ILE A 257 10.21 -19.40 -7.89
C ILE A 257 9.63 -18.44 -6.85
N HIS A 258 9.02 -17.37 -7.34
CA HIS A 258 8.28 -16.40 -6.55
C HIS A 258 6.79 -16.78 -6.54
N VAL A 259 6.28 -17.33 -5.44
CA VAL A 259 4.87 -17.73 -5.33
C VAL A 259 4.01 -16.53 -4.95
N GLY A 260 3.02 -16.22 -5.81
CA GLY A 260 2.09 -15.13 -5.60
C GLY A 260 0.64 -15.49 -5.90
N GLN A 261 -0.28 -14.67 -5.44
CA GLN A 261 -1.69 -14.74 -5.80
C GLN A 261 -1.89 -14.26 -7.23
N ALA A 262 -2.66 -14.99 -8.01
CA ALA A 262 -3.07 -14.58 -9.35
C ALA A 262 -4.05 -13.41 -9.31
N ASN A 263 -3.85 -12.42 -10.17
CA ASN A 263 -4.74 -11.27 -10.32
C ASN A 263 -4.83 -10.80 -11.78
N HIS A 264 -5.36 -11.62 -12.63
CA HIS A 264 -5.47 -11.23 -14.03
C HIS A 264 -6.72 -10.39 -14.34
N THR A 265 -7.84 -10.68 -13.72
CA THR A 265 -9.14 -10.05 -14.04
C THR A 265 -9.94 -9.63 -12.81
N GLY A 266 -9.34 -9.68 -11.62
CA GLY A 266 -10.09 -9.57 -10.39
C GLY A 266 -9.90 -8.29 -9.59
N ASN A 267 -10.40 -8.32 -8.39
CA ASN A 267 -10.20 -7.28 -7.40
C ASN A 267 -8.75 -7.32 -6.92
N LEU A 268 -8.05 -6.18 -6.93
CA LEU A 268 -6.68 -6.07 -6.43
C LEU A 268 -6.53 -6.46 -4.94
N ASN A 269 -7.62 -6.49 -4.19
CA ASN A 269 -7.61 -6.99 -2.82
C ASN A 269 -7.14 -8.45 -2.70
N ASP A 270 -7.25 -9.24 -3.76
CA ASP A 270 -6.71 -10.60 -3.79
C ASP A 270 -5.18 -10.61 -3.77
N THR A 271 -4.56 -9.82 -4.64
CA THR A 271 -3.10 -9.79 -4.81
C THR A 271 -2.43 -8.90 -3.77
N ILE A 272 -3.09 -7.80 -3.41
CA ILE A 272 -2.59 -6.79 -2.48
C ILE A 272 -3.65 -6.59 -1.37
N PRO A 273 -3.86 -7.60 -0.50
CA PRO A 273 -4.92 -7.52 0.51
C PRO A 273 -4.74 -6.34 1.45
N ALA A 274 -5.84 -5.62 1.67
CA ALA A 274 -5.91 -4.53 2.62
C ALA A 274 -5.95 -5.02 4.08
N MET A 275 -5.92 -4.08 5.03
CA MET A 275 -6.09 -4.38 6.45
C MET A 275 -7.39 -5.16 6.71
N GLY A 276 -7.32 -6.19 7.54
CA GLY A 276 -8.46 -6.99 7.98
C GLY A 276 -9.18 -7.81 6.90
N THR A 277 -8.72 -7.84 5.65
CA THR A 277 -9.41 -8.54 4.54
C THR A 277 -8.94 -9.98 4.32
N GLN A 278 -7.69 -10.29 4.68
CA GLN A 278 -7.09 -11.62 4.59
C GLN A 278 -6.22 -11.89 5.83
N PRO A 279 -5.99 -13.14 6.22
CA PRO A 279 -5.06 -13.46 7.30
C PRO A 279 -3.61 -13.11 6.92
N TYR A 280 -2.75 -12.95 7.93
CA TYR A 280 -1.30 -12.82 7.68
C TYR A 280 -0.76 -14.09 7.03
N CYS A 281 0.19 -13.92 6.11
CA CYS A 281 0.84 -15.02 5.40
C CYS A 281 -0.17 -15.94 4.68
N PHE A 282 -1.27 -15.39 4.16
CA PHE A 282 -2.38 -16.18 3.58
C PHE A 282 -1.97 -17.13 2.46
N MET A 283 -0.82 -16.87 1.80
CA MET A 283 -0.27 -17.74 0.75
C MET A 283 0.55 -18.93 1.28
N GLN A 284 0.75 -19.06 2.60
CA GLN A 284 1.69 -20.03 3.17
C GLN A 284 1.42 -21.49 2.78
N SER A 285 0.18 -21.94 2.72
CA SER A 285 -0.17 -23.31 2.35
C SER A 285 0.12 -23.62 0.89
N TYR A 286 -0.11 -22.66 0.02
CA TYR A 286 0.19 -22.76 -1.41
C TYR A 286 1.69 -22.74 -1.68
N THR A 287 2.39 -21.79 -1.02
CA THR A 287 3.86 -21.67 -1.13
C THR A 287 4.55 -22.94 -0.65
N LYS A 288 4.11 -23.54 0.48
CA LYS A 288 4.63 -24.79 1.02
C LYS A 288 4.50 -25.94 0.03
N ARG A 289 3.36 -26.06 -0.66
CA ARG A 289 3.15 -27.11 -1.66
C ARG A 289 4.10 -26.99 -2.85
N VAL A 290 4.39 -25.75 -3.30
CA VAL A 290 5.38 -25.52 -4.35
C VAL A 290 6.78 -25.84 -3.83
N LYS A 291 7.14 -25.35 -2.62
CA LYS A 291 8.44 -25.58 -1.99
C LYS A 291 8.76 -27.08 -1.81
N ASP A 292 7.78 -27.87 -1.42
CA ASP A 292 7.95 -29.31 -1.23
C ASP A 292 8.14 -30.09 -2.55
N ALA A 293 7.84 -29.47 -3.68
CA ALA A 293 7.87 -30.11 -5.00
C ALA A 293 9.13 -29.81 -5.81
N VAL A 294 9.92 -28.79 -5.42
CA VAL A 294 11.13 -28.35 -6.13
C VAL A 294 12.33 -28.26 -5.19
N SER A 295 13.54 -28.34 -5.76
CA SER A 295 14.80 -28.23 -4.99
C SER A 295 15.37 -26.81 -5.00
N ILE A 296 14.97 -25.97 -5.97
CA ILE A 296 15.38 -24.58 -6.06
C ILE A 296 14.72 -23.71 -4.97
N PRO A 297 15.31 -22.57 -4.60
CA PRO A 297 14.72 -21.63 -3.66
C PRO A 297 13.33 -21.18 -4.08
N VAL A 298 12.46 -21.00 -3.09
CA VAL A 298 11.09 -20.48 -3.26
C VAL A 298 10.92 -19.25 -2.39
N SER A 299 10.42 -18.16 -2.96
CA SER A 299 10.07 -16.94 -2.23
C SER A 299 8.56 -16.84 -1.97
N ALA A 300 8.21 -16.25 -0.82
CA ALA A 300 6.85 -16.02 -0.37
C ALA A 300 6.51 -14.55 -0.28
N VAL A 301 5.30 -14.18 -0.68
CA VAL A 301 4.68 -12.86 -0.48
C VAL A 301 3.27 -13.00 0.06
N GLY A 302 2.66 -11.90 0.48
CA GLY A 302 1.25 -11.85 0.85
C GLY A 302 1.01 -11.62 2.34
N ARG A 303 0.81 -10.35 2.73
CA ARG A 303 0.56 -9.91 4.12
C ARG A 303 1.62 -10.39 5.13
N ILE A 304 2.88 -10.42 4.72
CA ILE A 304 4.02 -10.65 5.61
C ILE A 304 4.46 -9.26 6.10
N VAL A 305 4.37 -9.01 7.41
CA VAL A 305 4.52 -7.66 7.97
C VAL A 305 5.63 -7.55 8.99
N THR A 306 5.70 -8.50 9.94
CA THR A 306 6.70 -8.48 11.01
C THR A 306 7.88 -9.39 10.70
N PRO A 307 9.07 -9.13 11.27
CA PRO A 307 10.21 -10.06 11.16
C PRO A 307 9.86 -11.48 11.60
N GLN A 308 9.06 -11.61 12.67
CA GLN A 308 8.61 -12.90 13.21
C GLN A 308 7.72 -13.66 12.21
N ASN A 309 6.89 -12.95 11.41
CA ASN A 309 6.12 -13.61 10.34
C ASN A 309 7.05 -14.26 9.30
N GLY A 310 8.07 -13.53 8.85
CA GLY A 310 9.03 -14.04 7.87
C GLY A 310 9.89 -15.16 8.41
N GLU A 311 10.41 -15.00 9.63
CA GLU A 311 11.22 -16.03 10.31
C GLU A 311 10.44 -17.34 10.44
N ALA A 312 9.19 -17.28 10.92
CA ALA A 312 8.34 -18.46 11.06
C ALA A 312 8.09 -19.18 9.72
N LEU A 313 7.96 -18.45 8.61
CA LEU A 313 7.82 -19.07 7.28
C LEU A 313 9.08 -19.85 6.88
N ILE A 314 10.26 -19.31 7.15
CA ILE A 314 11.55 -19.96 6.85
C ILE A 314 11.78 -21.15 7.80
N GLU A 315 11.58 -20.99 9.10
CA GLU A 315 11.77 -22.04 10.10
C GLU A 315 10.87 -23.26 9.86
N ASN A 316 9.61 -23.00 9.44
CA ASN A 316 8.65 -24.05 9.11
C ASN A 316 8.84 -24.64 7.70
N GLY A 317 9.89 -24.22 6.98
CA GLY A 317 10.18 -24.71 5.63
C GLY A 317 9.09 -24.37 4.60
N VAL A 318 8.38 -23.25 4.79
CA VAL A 318 7.35 -22.76 3.86
C VAL A 318 8.00 -22.11 2.64
N CYS A 319 9.07 -21.36 2.88
CA CYS A 319 9.84 -20.68 1.84
C CYS A 319 11.32 -20.57 2.24
N ASP A 320 12.15 -20.10 1.31
CA ASP A 320 13.57 -19.81 1.52
C ASP A 320 13.86 -18.31 1.58
N ILE A 321 13.02 -17.49 0.93
CA ILE A 321 13.15 -16.04 0.81
C ILE A 321 11.78 -15.40 1.09
N VAL A 322 11.78 -14.24 1.71
CA VAL A 322 10.57 -13.51 2.10
C VAL A 322 10.51 -12.15 1.42
N GLY A 323 9.39 -11.87 0.76
CA GLY A 323 9.13 -10.59 0.11
C GLY A 323 8.36 -9.63 1.00
N TYR A 324 9.01 -8.51 1.38
CA TYR A 324 8.43 -7.42 2.17
C TYR A 324 8.18 -6.20 1.30
N GLY A 325 7.10 -6.18 0.48
CA GLY A 325 6.80 -5.06 -0.40
C GLY A 325 6.41 -3.80 0.38
N ARG A 326 5.14 -3.72 0.80
CA ARG A 326 4.60 -2.56 1.53
C ARG A 326 5.29 -2.26 2.86
N SER A 327 5.89 -3.28 3.50
CA SER A 327 6.66 -3.09 4.73
C SER A 327 7.92 -2.27 4.50
N LEU A 328 8.62 -2.49 3.39
CA LEU A 328 9.80 -1.71 3.00
C LEU A 328 9.46 -0.31 2.46
N LEU A 329 8.24 -0.10 1.95
CA LEU A 329 7.75 1.26 1.67
C LEU A 329 7.52 2.05 2.96
N ALA A 330 6.95 1.38 3.98
CA ALA A 330 6.71 2.01 5.26
C ALA A 330 8.01 2.29 6.00
N ASP A 331 8.97 1.36 5.94
CA ASP A 331 10.28 1.48 6.61
C ASP A 331 11.40 0.93 5.74
N PRO A 332 12.13 1.77 5.00
CA PRO A 332 13.25 1.30 4.20
C PRO A 332 14.41 0.73 5.04
N ASP A 333 14.56 1.12 6.32
CA ASP A 333 15.58 0.60 7.24
C ASP A 333 15.16 -0.68 7.96
N TYR A 334 14.12 -1.36 7.48
CA TYR A 334 13.53 -2.55 8.07
C TYR A 334 14.60 -3.61 8.42
N VAL A 335 15.49 -3.94 7.47
CA VAL A 335 16.52 -4.97 7.65
C VAL A 335 17.59 -4.49 8.63
N LYS A 336 18.11 -3.27 8.48
CA LYS A 336 19.08 -2.68 9.42
C LYS A 336 18.58 -2.69 10.86
N LYS A 337 17.31 -2.35 11.07
CA LYS A 337 16.70 -2.36 12.42
C LYS A 337 16.64 -3.78 13.03
N ILE A 338 16.51 -4.81 12.19
CA ILE A 338 16.61 -6.20 12.66
C ILE A 338 18.07 -6.52 12.99
N GLU A 339 19.01 -6.22 12.10
CA GLU A 339 20.46 -6.44 12.29
C GLU A 339 20.98 -5.73 13.55
N ASP A 340 20.50 -4.52 13.83
CA ASP A 340 20.85 -3.72 15.01
C ASP A 340 20.15 -4.17 16.30
N GLY A 341 19.34 -5.25 16.28
CA GLY A 341 18.57 -5.71 17.43
C GLY A 341 17.45 -4.75 17.87
N GLN A 342 16.95 -3.90 16.97
CA GLN A 342 15.93 -2.86 17.23
C GLN A 342 14.61 -3.05 16.47
N PRO A 343 14.04 -4.27 16.37
CA PRO A 343 12.83 -4.49 15.58
C PRO A 343 11.61 -3.76 16.10
N CYS A 344 11.59 -3.36 17.36
CA CYS A 344 10.52 -2.53 17.93
C CYS A 344 10.49 -1.10 17.35
N ARG A 345 11.54 -0.66 16.67
CA ARG A 345 11.64 0.62 15.97
C ARG A 345 11.22 0.54 14.50
N ILE A 346 10.83 -0.64 14.01
CA ILE A 346 10.33 -0.78 12.64
C ILE A 346 8.96 -0.11 12.51
N ARG A 347 8.81 0.78 11.53
CA ARG A 347 7.53 1.36 11.11
C ARG A 347 6.74 0.33 10.33
N LEU A 348 5.99 -0.52 11.05
CA LEU A 348 5.22 -1.59 10.43
C LEU A 348 4.11 -1.04 9.53
N CYS A 349 3.99 -1.60 8.33
CA CYS A 349 2.91 -1.28 7.41
C CYS A 349 1.54 -1.59 8.04
N MET A 350 0.60 -0.64 8.01
CA MET A 350 -0.78 -0.84 8.48
C MET A 350 -1.71 -1.42 7.41
N MET A 351 -1.19 -1.78 6.24
CA MET A 351 -1.95 -2.42 5.14
C MET A 351 -3.15 -1.60 4.62
N CYS A 352 -3.10 -0.28 4.70
CA CYS A 352 -4.21 0.61 4.31
C CYS A 352 -4.45 0.71 2.80
N ASN A 353 -3.48 0.36 1.97
CA ASN A 353 -3.47 0.46 0.51
C ASN A 353 -3.64 1.88 -0.09
N LYS A 354 -3.86 2.91 0.72
CA LYS A 354 -4.15 4.29 0.27
C LYS A 354 -3.01 4.94 -0.54
N GLY A 355 -1.80 5.01 0.04
CA GLY A 355 -0.65 5.66 -0.61
C GLY A 355 -0.02 4.81 -1.71
N CYS A 356 -0.06 3.50 -1.61
CA CYS A 356 0.54 2.59 -2.59
C CYS A 356 -0.48 2.19 -3.67
N THR A 357 -1.41 1.29 -3.38
CA THR A 357 -2.32 0.69 -4.36
C THR A 357 -3.28 1.71 -4.98
N ASP A 358 -3.99 2.49 -4.14
CA ASP A 358 -4.96 3.47 -4.63
C ASP A 358 -4.30 4.60 -5.42
N SER A 359 -3.08 5.01 -5.03
CA SER A 359 -2.34 6.04 -5.78
C SER A 359 -2.07 5.57 -7.21
N ILE A 360 -1.53 4.37 -7.38
CA ILE A 360 -1.24 3.80 -8.71
C ILE A 360 -2.53 3.62 -9.53
N GLN A 361 -3.61 3.12 -8.94
CA GLN A 361 -4.90 3.00 -9.63
C GLN A 361 -5.46 4.34 -10.08
N ASN A 362 -5.24 5.39 -9.30
CA ASN A 362 -5.62 6.75 -9.64
C ASN A 362 -4.57 7.50 -10.50
N ARG A 363 -3.61 6.77 -11.09
CA ARG A 363 -2.54 7.33 -11.94
C ARG A 363 -1.70 8.39 -11.23
N LYS A 364 -1.50 8.22 -9.93
CA LYS A 364 -0.59 9.00 -9.10
C LYS A 364 0.67 8.17 -8.82
N PHE A 365 1.71 8.82 -8.36
CA PHE A 365 2.92 8.16 -7.90
C PHE A 365 2.66 7.32 -6.65
N LEU A 366 3.36 6.19 -6.55
CA LEU A 366 3.37 5.38 -5.34
C LEU A 366 3.86 6.23 -4.15
N SER A 367 3.23 6.06 -2.99
CA SER A 367 3.62 6.70 -1.74
C SER A 367 3.25 5.82 -0.55
N CYS A 368 3.65 6.22 0.64
CA CYS A 368 3.24 5.56 1.88
C CYS A 368 2.64 6.57 2.87
N VAL A 369 1.45 6.28 3.35
CA VAL A 369 0.72 7.12 4.32
C VAL A 369 1.51 7.38 5.61
N LEU A 370 2.35 6.43 6.02
CA LEU A 370 3.14 6.52 7.25
C LEU A 370 4.57 7.03 7.04
N ASN A 371 5.03 7.11 5.78
CA ASN A 371 6.40 7.49 5.46
C ASN A 371 6.41 8.67 4.49
N ALA A 372 6.56 9.88 5.02
CA ALA A 372 6.57 11.11 4.23
C ALA A 372 7.78 11.23 3.28
N GLU A 373 8.82 10.43 3.47
CA GLU A 373 10.00 10.39 2.60
C GLU A 373 9.76 9.53 1.35
N ASN A 374 8.82 8.57 1.42
CA ASN A 374 8.60 7.61 0.35
C ASN A 374 8.18 8.28 -0.98
N GLY A 375 8.99 8.11 -2.00
CA GLY A 375 8.85 8.76 -3.31
C GLY A 375 9.52 10.14 -3.40
N TYR A 376 10.10 10.63 -2.31
CA TYR A 376 10.79 11.92 -2.20
C TYR A 376 12.19 11.77 -1.58
N GLU A 377 12.82 10.59 -1.68
CA GLU A 377 14.07 10.23 -1.02
C GLU A 377 15.24 11.16 -1.38
N TYR A 378 15.14 11.84 -2.53
CA TYR A 378 16.15 12.80 -3.00
C TYR A 378 15.90 14.25 -2.54
N GLU A 379 14.74 14.53 -1.92
CA GLU A 379 14.33 15.86 -1.45
C GLU A 379 14.09 15.91 0.06
N ARG A 380 13.59 14.80 0.62
CA ARG A 380 13.16 14.72 2.01
C ARG A 380 14.10 13.84 2.81
N THR A 381 15.18 14.45 3.27
CA THR A 381 16.18 13.80 4.13
C THR A 381 16.18 14.50 5.49
N ILE A 382 16.18 13.73 6.57
CA ILE A 382 16.34 14.29 7.92
C ILE A 382 17.83 14.40 8.20
N THR A 383 18.34 15.62 8.24
CA THR A 383 19.73 15.91 8.61
C THR A 383 19.80 16.52 10.00
N PRO A 384 20.88 16.27 10.78
CA PRO A 384 21.10 16.99 12.03
C PRO A 384 21.00 18.51 11.86
N ALA A 385 20.37 19.19 12.79
CA ALA A 385 20.28 20.63 12.77
C ALA A 385 21.63 21.27 13.16
N ASP A 386 21.97 22.40 12.54
CA ASP A 386 23.18 23.15 12.89
C ASP A 386 23.07 23.75 14.31
N ASP A 387 21.89 24.25 14.66
CA ASP A 387 21.59 24.84 15.97
C ASP A 387 20.47 24.05 16.67
N LYS A 388 20.75 23.62 17.89
CA LYS A 388 19.77 22.92 18.72
C LYS A 388 18.72 23.89 19.25
N LYS A 389 17.45 23.61 19.00
CA LYS A 389 16.28 24.39 19.44
C LYS A 389 15.48 23.65 20.51
N LYS A 390 14.75 24.37 21.32
CA LYS A 390 13.66 23.84 22.15
C LYS A 390 12.34 23.95 21.39
N VAL A 391 11.76 22.83 21.04
CA VAL A 391 10.52 22.75 20.25
C VAL A 391 9.38 22.28 21.14
N VAL A 392 8.32 23.06 21.24
CA VAL A 392 7.11 22.68 21.96
C VAL A 392 6.01 22.32 20.96
N ILE A 393 5.40 21.16 21.14
CA ILE A 393 4.35 20.63 20.26
C ILE A 393 3.06 20.47 21.07
N VAL A 394 1.95 20.97 20.54
CA VAL A 394 0.63 20.89 21.18
C VAL A 394 -0.25 19.91 20.41
N GLY A 395 -0.45 18.74 20.99
CA GLY A 395 -1.19 17.62 20.42
C GLY A 395 -0.31 16.42 20.14
N ALA A 396 -0.67 15.25 20.70
CA ALA A 396 0.00 13.96 20.52
C ALA A 396 -0.78 13.04 19.56
N GLY A 397 -1.45 13.62 18.57
CA GLY A 397 -1.99 12.92 17.40
C GLY A 397 -0.90 12.60 16.37
N PRO A 398 -1.24 12.00 15.21
CA PRO A 398 -0.25 11.57 14.22
C PRO A 398 0.64 12.71 13.70
N ALA A 399 0.09 13.90 13.46
CA ALA A 399 0.87 15.04 13.01
C ALA A 399 1.89 15.53 14.07
N GLY A 400 1.45 15.67 15.33
CA GLY A 400 2.32 16.12 16.40
C GLY A 400 3.38 15.10 16.78
N LEU A 401 3.05 13.80 16.80
CA LEU A 401 4.02 12.74 17.10
C LEU A 401 5.05 12.58 15.98
N GLU A 402 4.67 12.71 14.70
CA GLU A 402 5.63 12.69 13.60
C GLU A 402 6.53 13.93 13.63
N ALA A 403 5.97 15.12 13.91
CA ALA A 403 6.78 16.32 14.11
C ALA A 403 7.77 16.16 15.27
N ALA A 404 7.33 15.57 16.39
CA ALA A 404 8.19 15.29 17.53
C ALA A 404 9.33 14.32 17.19
N ARG A 405 9.01 13.24 16.45
CA ARG A 405 10.00 12.28 15.99
C ARG A 405 11.06 12.95 15.10
N VAL A 406 10.64 13.72 14.11
CA VAL A 406 11.55 14.38 13.17
C VAL A 406 12.42 15.41 13.88
N ALA A 407 11.83 16.28 14.69
CA ALA A 407 12.58 17.28 15.47
C ALA A 407 13.61 16.63 16.40
N ALA A 408 13.24 15.55 17.09
CA ALA A 408 14.16 14.82 17.96
C ALA A 408 15.29 14.12 17.19
N VAL A 409 15.02 13.56 16.01
CA VAL A 409 16.04 12.99 15.12
C VAL A 409 17.02 14.06 14.64
N LYS A 410 16.56 15.27 14.38
CA LYS A 410 17.42 16.42 14.05
C LYS A 410 18.29 16.88 15.23
N GLY A 411 17.98 16.44 16.46
CA GLY A 411 18.76 16.76 17.67
C GLY A 411 18.16 17.88 18.54
N HIS A 412 16.93 18.33 18.26
CA HIS A 412 16.23 19.34 19.07
C HIS A 412 15.75 18.77 20.41
N ASP A 413 15.56 19.66 21.41
CA ASP A 413 14.89 19.33 22.66
C ASP A 413 13.37 19.47 22.46
N VAL A 414 12.64 18.37 22.57
CA VAL A 414 11.23 18.31 22.20
C VAL A 414 10.34 18.04 23.41
N ILE A 415 9.31 18.88 23.58
CA ILE A 415 8.24 18.72 24.57
C ILE A 415 6.93 18.57 23.81
N VAL A 416 6.13 17.56 24.16
CA VAL A 416 4.79 17.36 23.57
C VAL A 416 3.74 17.43 24.67
N TYR A 417 2.77 18.30 24.50
CA TYR A 417 1.59 18.40 25.36
C TYR A 417 0.37 17.75 24.69
N ASP A 418 -0.43 17.03 25.48
CA ASP A 418 -1.77 16.63 25.07
C ASP A 418 -2.75 16.69 26.24
N LYS A 419 -4.00 17.08 25.94
CA LYS A 419 -5.10 17.09 26.92
C LYS A 419 -5.52 15.69 27.33
N ASP A 420 -5.35 14.72 26.43
CA ASP A 420 -5.70 13.32 26.65
C ASP A 420 -4.57 12.59 27.40
N THR A 421 -4.92 11.52 28.12
CA THR A 421 -3.96 10.74 28.92
C THR A 421 -3.21 9.69 28.10
N GLN A 422 -3.51 9.58 26.82
CA GLN A 422 -2.87 8.66 25.89
C GLN A 422 -2.59 9.33 24.53
N VAL A 423 -1.53 8.90 23.88
CA VAL A 423 -1.16 9.38 22.55
C VAL A 423 -2.04 8.74 21.46
N GLY A 424 -1.97 9.28 20.24
CA GLY A 424 -2.63 8.76 19.05
C GLY A 424 -3.77 9.62 18.52
N GLY A 425 -4.38 10.46 19.37
CA GLY A 425 -5.47 11.35 18.95
C GLY A 425 -6.59 10.61 18.22
N GLN A 426 -7.01 11.12 17.06
CA GLN A 426 -8.09 10.53 16.26
C GLN A 426 -7.79 9.10 15.77
N LEU A 427 -6.52 8.67 15.66
CA LEU A 427 -6.20 7.28 15.27
C LEU A 427 -6.78 6.25 16.26
N ASN A 428 -6.94 6.62 17.54
CA ASN A 428 -7.53 5.73 18.55
C ASN A 428 -8.98 5.35 18.20
N ILE A 429 -9.76 6.28 17.67
CA ILE A 429 -11.13 6.01 17.22
C ILE A 429 -11.18 5.46 15.79
N ALA A 430 -10.28 5.87 14.91
CA ALA A 430 -10.19 5.39 13.54
C ALA A 430 -9.79 3.90 13.44
N SER A 431 -9.18 3.33 14.48
CA SER A 431 -8.82 1.91 14.55
C SER A 431 -9.97 0.99 15.02
N VAL A 432 -11.11 1.55 15.45
CA VAL A 432 -12.23 0.80 16.06
C VAL A 432 -13.18 0.16 15.03
N PRO A 433 -13.48 0.80 13.88
CA PRO A 433 -14.33 0.19 12.87
C PRO A 433 -13.81 -1.18 12.40
N PRO A 434 -14.69 -2.04 11.85
CA PRO A 434 -14.29 -3.35 11.33
C PRO A 434 -13.08 -3.27 10.41
N ARG A 435 -12.15 -4.23 10.54
CA ARG A 435 -10.91 -4.36 9.75
C ARG A 435 -9.84 -3.30 10.00
N LYS A 436 -10.09 -2.28 10.85
CA LYS A 436 -9.17 -1.13 11.05
C LYS A 436 -8.17 -1.29 12.21
N GLU A 437 -8.16 -2.43 12.93
CA GLU A 437 -7.28 -2.63 14.11
C GLU A 437 -5.78 -2.47 13.78
N GLU A 438 -5.38 -2.73 12.53
CA GLU A 438 -3.99 -2.60 12.08
C GLU A 438 -3.49 -1.15 12.07
N MET A 439 -4.39 -0.15 12.15
CA MET A 439 -4.02 1.27 12.31
C MET A 439 -3.32 1.53 13.65
N ASN A 440 -3.56 0.70 14.66
CA ASN A 440 -2.84 0.78 15.94
C ASN A 440 -1.31 0.65 15.79
N ARG A 441 -0.81 0.05 14.70
CA ARG A 441 0.63 -0.02 14.41
C ARG A 441 1.26 1.37 14.25
N ALA A 442 0.53 2.32 13.64
CA ALA A 442 0.99 3.70 13.52
C ALA A 442 1.14 4.35 14.89
N ILE A 443 0.14 4.16 15.77
CA ILE A 443 0.17 4.70 17.14
C ILE A 443 1.34 4.09 17.92
N HIS A 444 1.48 2.76 17.88
CA HIS A 444 2.55 2.05 18.60
C HIS A 444 3.94 2.47 18.11
N TYR A 445 4.13 2.61 16.79
CA TYR A 445 5.38 3.06 16.22
C TYR A 445 5.73 4.47 16.69
N LEU A 446 4.82 5.45 16.51
CA LEU A 446 5.07 6.84 16.87
C LEU A 446 5.30 7.01 18.36
N ALA A 447 4.49 6.35 19.21
CA ALA A 447 4.66 6.35 20.66
C ALA A 447 6.01 5.78 21.10
N ASN A 448 6.45 4.68 20.47
CA ASN A 448 7.74 4.07 20.75
C ASN A 448 8.91 4.97 20.31
N GLU A 449 8.85 5.53 19.12
CA GLU A 449 9.92 6.40 18.60
C GLU A 449 10.12 7.65 19.45
N VAL A 450 9.06 8.38 19.79
CA VAL A 450 9.19 9.58 20.62
C VAL A 450 9.76 9.25 22.01
N LYS A 451 9.41 8.08 22.56
CA LYS A 451 9.97 7.60 23.83
C LYS A 451 11.46 7.25 23.70
N VAL A 452 11.86 6.50 22.67
CA VAL A 452 13.26 6.09 22.44
C VAL A 452 14.14 7.30 22.17
N LEU A 453 13.60 8.31 21.48
CA LEU A 453 14.30 9.56 21.17
C LEU A 453 14.35 10.55 22.35
N GLY A 454 13.73 10.21 23.49
CA GLY A 454 13.82 11.02 24.70
C GLY A 454 12.93 12.27 24.69
N VAL A 455 11.85 12.27 23.90
CA VAL A 455 10.86 13.37 23.89
C VAL A 455 10.14 13.45 25.24
N ASP A 456 10.00 14.66 25.79
CA ASP A 456 9.25 14.93 27.02
C ASP A 456 7.74 14.95 26.72
N LEU A 457 7.07 13.84 27.01
CA LEU A 457 5.62 13.68 26.82
C LEU A 457 4.85 14.09 28.07
N ARG A 458 4.05 15.15 27.99
CA ARG A 458 3.24 15.71 29.07
C ARG A 458 1.74 15.54 28.76
N LEU A 459 1.23 14.35 29.01
CA LEU A 459 -0.14 13.96 28.75
C LEU A 459 -1.10 14.34 29.89
N GLY A 460 -2.42 14.38 29.58
CA GLY A 460 -3.47 14.77 30.54
C GLY A 460 -3.46 16.24 30.90
N LYS A 461 -2.83 17.10 30.10
CA LYS A 461 -2.69 18.52 30.35
C LYS A 461 -3.08 19.35 29.12
N ALA A 462 -4.25 19.95 29.17
CA ALA A 462 -4.59 21.04 28.26
C ALA A 462 -3.73 22.29 28.60
N VAL A 463 -3.10 22.84 27.56
CA VAL A 463 -2.22 24.02 27.74
C VAL A 463 -2.73 25.22 26.97
N THR A 464 -2.44 26.42 27.48
CA THR A 464 -2.61 27.71 26.79
C THR A 464 -1.27 28.19 26.25
N SER A 465 -1.26 29.25 25.45
CA SER A 465 -0.03 29.86 24.97
C SER A 465 0.84 30.41 26.10
N GLU A 466 0.24 30.88 27.20
CA GLU A 466 0.97 31.33 28.40
C GLU A 466 1.64 30.16 29.14
N ASP A 467 0.99 28.99 29.20
CA ASP A 467 1.61 27.78 29.77
C ASP A 467 2.86 27.36 28.98
N ILE A 468 2.79 27.46 27.65
CA ILE A 468 3.89 27.09 26.73
C ILE A 468 5.07 28.06 26.92
N LEU A 469 4.84 29.35 27.11
CA LEU A 469 5.90 30.34 27.34
C LEU A 469 6.76 30.04 28.57
N ALA A 470 6.21 29.35 29.57
CA ALA A 470 6.97 28.94 30.76
C ALA A 470 8.10 27.94 30.43
N ASP A 471 7.99 27.18 29.34
CA ASP A 471 9.04 26.29 28.84
C ASP A 471 10.11 27.02 28.03
N GLN A 472 9.95 28.30 27.73
CA GLN A 472 10.87 29.11 26.90
C GLN A 472 11.18 28.44 25.54
N PRO A 473 10.16 28.20 24.70
CA PRO A 473 10.36 27.57 23.39
C PRO A 473 11.05 28.51 22.41
N ASP A 474 11.89 27.93 21.52
CA ASP A 474 12.39 28.62 20.33
C ASP A 474 11.38 28.50 19.18
N GLU A 475 10.65 27.39 19.15
CA GLU A 475 9.66 27.05 18.09
C GLU A 475 8.44 26.35 18.70
N VAL A 476 7.26 26.60 18.14
CA VAL A 476 6.02 25.94 18.55
C VAL A 476 5.32 25.30 17.33
N ILE A 477 4.87 24.05 17.48
CA ILE A 477 4.06 23.35 16.47
C ILE A 477 2.69 23.03 17.08
N VAL A 478 1.62 23.58 16.49
CA VAL A 478 0.24 23.35 16.92
C VAL A 478 -0.37 22.23 16.08
N ALA A 479 -0.69 21.11 16.72
CA ALA A 479 -1.25 19.89 16.14
C ALA A 479 -2.54 19.45 16.89
N THR A 480 -3.38 20.39 17.28
CA THR A 480 -4.58 20.20 18.12
C THR A 480 -5.70 19.42 17.45
N GLY A 481 -5.54 19.06 16.17
CA GLY A 481 -6.47 18.21 15.42
C GLY A 481 -7.81 18.87 15.13
N ALA A 482 -8.86 18.05 15.08
CA ALA A 482 -10.23 18.48 14.79
C ALA A 482 -11.24 17.82 15.74
N SER A 483 -12.48 18.30 15.69
CA SER A 483 -13.63 17.73 16.40
C SER A 483 -14.75 17.43 15.42
N ASN A 484 -15.60 16.45 15.72
CA ASN A 484 -16.73 16.10 14.87
C ASN A 484 -17.67 17.30 14.68
N PHE A 485 -18.17 17.47 13.46
CA PHE A 485 -19.08 18.56 13.12
C PHE A 485 -20.53 18.09 13.26
N ILE A 486 -21.32 18.87 14.02
CA ILE A 486 -22.76 18.65 14.18
C ILE A 486 -23.52 19.65 13.29
N LEU A 487 -24.37 19.14 12.40
CA LEU A 487 -25.16 19.93 11.49
C LEU A 487 -26.21 20.75 12.28
N ASN A 488 -26.36 22.03 11.94
CA ASN A 488 -27.32 22.90 12.61
C ASN A 488 -28.71 22.77 11.95
N ILE A 489 -29.45 21.72 12.33
CA ILE A 489 -30.81 21.44 11.87
C ILE A 489 -31.76 21.30 13.06
N PRO A 490 -33.10 21.49 12.88
CA PRO A 490 -34.09 21.23 13.91
C PRO A 490 -33.95 19.82 14.48
N GLY A 491 -33.99 19.70 15.80
CA GLY A 491 -33.91 18.42 16.50
C GLY A 491 -32.50 17.89 16.78
N LYS A 492 -31.43 18.57 16.37
CA LYS A 492 -30.03 18.16 16.57
C LYS A 492 -29.62 17.92 18.03
N ASP A 493 -30.30 18.59 18.98
CA ASP A 493 -30.00 18.53 20.40
C ASP A 493 -30.90 17.54 21.16
N MET A 494 -31.67 16.71 20.46
CA MET A 494 -32.54 15.71 21.10
C MET A 494 -31.72 14.61 21.80
N PRO A 495 -32.22 14.02 22.92
CA PRO A 495 -31.45 13.04 23.71
C PRO A 495 -31.00 11.78 22.98
N HIS A 496 -31.69 11.39 21.90
CA HIS A 496 -31.36 10.22 21.07
C HIS A 496 -30.40 10.55 19.92
N VAL A 497 -29.97 11.80 19.80
CA VAL A 497 -28.97 12.21 18.81
C VAL A 497 -27.57 12.05 19.40
N GLN A 498 -26.70 11.36 18.69
CA GLN A 498 -25.38 10.96 19.14
C GLN A 498 -24.31 11.39 18.12
N ASP A 499 -23.06 11.38 18.58
CA ASP A 499 -21.87 11.73 17.83
C ASP A 499 -21.12 10.46 17.40
N ALA A 500 -20.79 10.31 16.12
CA ALA A 500 -20.10 9.15 15.59
C ALA A 500 -18.76 8.88 16.30
N TRP A 501 -18.00 9.93 16.64
CA TRP A 501 -16.73 9.76 17.33
C TRP A 501 -16.94 9.23 18.77
N LYS A 502 -17.98 9.69 19.45
CA LYS A 502 -18.36 9.18 20.78
C LYS A 502 -18.92 7.75 20.75
N VAL A 503 -19.59 7.38 19.66
CA VAL A 503 -19.99 6.00 19.43
C VAL A 503 -18.76 5.11 19.25
N LEU A 504 -17.80 5.52 18.43
CA LEU A 504 -16.57 4.76 18.19
C LEU A 504 -15.63 4.75 19.41
N SER A 505 -15.62 5.80 20.25
CA SER A 505 -14.86 5.82 21.51
C SER A 505 -15.53 5.04 22.66
N ASN A 506 -16.69 4.44 22.41
CA ASN A 506 -17.52 3.76 23.42
C ASN A 506 -18.00 4.68 24.56
N GLU A 507 -18.25 5.96 24.28
CA GLU A 507 -18.88 6.90 25.18
C GLU A 507 -20.41 6.95 24.99
N GLN A 508 -20.91 6.52 23.81
CA GLN A 508 -22.32 6.45 23.43
C GLN A 508 -22.66 5.10 22.81
N PHE A 509 -23.84 4.58 23.10
CA PHE A 509 -24.25 3.22 22.74
C PHE A 509 -25.65 3.21 22.11
N PRO A 510 -25.81 3.61 20.83
CA PRO A 510 -27.10 3.54 20.16
C PRO A 510 -27.49 2.09 19.89
N ALA A 511 -28.79 1.78 20.02
CA ALA A 511 -29.31 0.46 19.76
C ALA A 511 -30.72 0.51 19.12
N GLY A 512 -31.05 -0.47 18.29
CA GLY A 512 -32.33 -0.56 17.57
C GLY A 512 -32.25 -0.03 16.15
N ARG A 513 -33.18 0.83 15.76
CA ARG A 513 -33.21 1.48 14.45
C ARG A 513 -32.33 2.75 14.50
N ILE A 514 -31.27 2.76 13.75
CA ILE A 514 -30.27 3.84 13.78
C ILE A 514 -30.19 4.52 12.40
N VAL A 515 -30.32 5.83 12.37
CA VAL A 515 -30.05 6.62 11.17
C VAL A 515 -28.70 7.33 11.32
N VAL A 516 -27.75 6.97 10.48
CA VAL A 516 -26.45 7.64 10.37
C VAL A 516 -26.57 8.76 9.33
N ILE A 517 -26.33 10.00 9.75
CA ILE A 517 -26.36 11.17 8.88
C ILE A 517 -24.93 11.49 8.43
N GLY A 518 -24.69 11.37 7.11
CA GLY A 518 -23.39 11.46 6.46
C GLY A 518 -22.89 10.07 6.07
N GLY A 519 -22.65 9.89 4.78
CA GLY A 519 -22.16 8.64 4.17
C GLY A 519 -20.71 8.73 3.69
N GLY A 520 -19.95 9.71 4.19
CA GLY A 520 -18.49 9.76 4.03
C GLY A 520 -17.81 8.60 4.76
N LEU A 521 -16.47 8.62 4.83
CA LEU A 521 -15.70 7.51 5.39
C LEU A 521 -16.13 7.18 6.84
N VAL A 522 -16.14 8.18 7.73
CA VAL A 522 -16.51 7.97 9.16
C VAL A 522 -17.94 7.46 9.31
N GLY A 523 -18.89 7.99 8.53
CA GLY A 523 -20.29 7.58 8.60
C GLY A 523 -20.50 6.15 8.11
N ALA A 524 -19.87 5.78 7.01
CA ALA A 524 -19.93 4.42 6.47
C ALA A 524 -19.29 3.40 7.44
N GLU A 525 -18.11 3.69 7.98
CA GLU A 525 -17.43 2.87 8.98
C GLU A 525 -18.25 2.73 10.29
N THR A 526 -18.88 3.83 10.74
CA THR A 526 -19.77 3.80 11.91
C THR A 526 -21.02 2.97 11.65
N ALA A 527 -21.60 3.09 10.46
CA ALA A 527 -22.76 2.30 10.07
C ALA A 527 -22.46 0.80 10.01
N GLU A 528 -21.32 0.43 9.43
CA GLU A 528 -20.84 -0.95 9.41
C GLU A 528 -20.61 -1.48 10.84
N TYR A 529 -19.91 -0.70 11.67
CA TYR A 529 -19.67 -1.02 13.08
C TYR A 529 -20.97 -1.30 13.85
N LEU A 530 -22.01 -0.50 13.63
CA LEU A 530 -23.31 -0.65 14.27
C LEU A 530 -24.12 -1.83 13.69
N ALA A 531 -24.10 -2.01 12.38
CA ALA A 531 -24.82 -3.10 11.71
C ALA A 531 -24.28 -4.49 12.10
N LEU A 532 -22.94 -4.63 12.19
CA LEU A 532 -22.29 -5.85 12.68
C LEU A 532 -22.61 -6.19 14.15
N ARG A 533 -23.14 -5.23 14.91
CA ARG A 533 -23.64 -5.40 16.28
C ARG A 533 -25.14 -5.71 16.35
N GLY A 534 -25.77 -5.95 15.20
CA GLY A 534 -27.17 -6.38 15.12
C GLY A 534 -28.21 -5.25 15.11
N ASN A 535 -27.81 -4.02 14.79
CA ASN A 535 -28.73 -2.90 14.67
C ASN A 535 -29.34 -2.81 13.25
N ASP A 536 -30.56 -2.25 13.13
CA ASP A 536 -31.19 -1.89 11.85
C ASP A 536 -30.68 -0.49 11.45
N VAL A 537 -29.71 -0.43 10.54
CA VAL A 537 -28.99 0.79 10.20
C VAL A 537 -29.41 1.34 8.84
N SER A 538 -29.66 2.64 8.80
CA SER A 538 -29.84 3.43 7.57
C SER A 538 -28.79 4.52 7.48
N ILE A 539 -28.21 4.71 6.30
CA ILE A 539 -27.26 5.83 6.02
C ILE A 539 -27.97 6.83 5.13
N VAL A 540 -27.89 8.10 5.48
CA VAL A 540 -28.39 9.20 4.66
C VAL A 540 -27.23 10.07 4.20
N GLU A 541 -27.05 10.19 2.88
CA GLU A 541 -25.97 10.92 2.25
C GLU A 541 -26.49 11.89 1.18
N MET A 542 -26.03 13.12 1.22
CA MET A 542 -26.40 14.16 0.28
C MET A 542 -25.77 13.95 -1.10
N MET A 543 -24.61 13.30 -1.15
CA MET A 543 -23.90 12.95 -2.39
C MET A 543 -24.49 11.67 -3.01
N ASP A 544 -24.03 11.34 -4.21
CA ASP A 544 -24.46 10.18 -5.00
C ASP A 544 -23.81 8.84 -4.57
N THR A 545 -22.85 8.88 -3.68
CA THR A 545 -22.00 7.70 -3.37
C THR A 545 -21.65 7.66 -1.90
N ILE A 546 -21.81 6.48 -1.27
CA ILE A 546 -21.37 6.17 0.08
C ILE A 546 -19.91 5.70 0.07
N ALA A 547 -19.14 6.11 1.10
CA ALA A 547 -17.73 5.74 1.28
C ALA A 547 -16.86 5.98 0.04
N LYS A 548 -17.03 7.11 -0.64
CA LYS A 548 -16.31 7.44 -1.88
C LYS A 548 -14.80 7.50 -1.68
N GLU A 549 -14.35 7.96 -0.53
CA GLU A 549 -12.95 8.08 -0.17
C GLU A 549 -12.34 6.79 0.40
N GLU A 550 -13.10 5.70 0.58
CA GLU A 550 -12.54 4.44 1.06
C GLU A 550 -11.62 3.82 0.01
N SER A 551 -10.61 3.05 0.47
CA SER A 551 -9.72 2.33 -0.42
C SER A 551 -10.50 1.45 -1.40
N THR A 552 -10.07 1.46 -2.65
CA THR A 552 -10.65 0.61 -3.71
C THR A 552 -10.58 -0.88 -3.37
N THR A 553 -9.70 -1.26 -2.44
CA THR A 553 -9.53 -2.64 -1.96
C THR A 553 -10.35 -2.96 -0.69
N ILE A 554 -10.81 -1.95 0.05
CA ILE A 554 -11.62 -2.14 1.27
C ILE A 554 -13.11 -1.92 0.97
N ARG A 555 -13.43 -0.92 0.15
CA ARG A 555 -14.81 -0.55 -0.15
C ARG A 555 -15.69 -1.71 -0.63
N PRO A 556 -15.24 -2.62 -1.50
CA PRO A 556 -16.05 -3.79 -1.90
C PRO A 556 -16.47 -4.68 -0.72
N GLU A 557 -15.57 -4.89 0.24
CA GLU A 557 -15.84 -5.67 1.45
C GLU A 557 -16.90 -4.98 2.33
N MET A 558 -16.76 -3.67 2.53
CA MET A 558 -17.74 -2.86 3.27
C MET A 558 -19.12 -2.90 2.60
N MET A 559 -19.20 -2.81 1.27
CA MET A 559 -20.47 -2.90 0.54
C MET A 559 -21.11 -4.30 0.66
N ALA A 560 -20.30 -5.36 0.65
CA ALA A 560 -20.77 -6.72 0.88
C ALA A 560 -21.32 -6.90 2.32
N ASP A 561 -20.67 -6.31 3.32
CA ASP A 561 -21.17 -6.30 4.70
C ASP A 561 -22.47 -5.50 4.82
N PHE A 562 -22.60 -4.37 4.11
CA PHE A 562 -23.86 -3.62 4.06
C PHE A 562 -25.00 -4.45 3.49
N GLU A 563 -24.80 -5.14 2.39
CA GLU A 563 -25.78 -6.03 1.79
C GLU A 563 -26.16 -7.17 2.75
N LYS A 564 -25.17 -7.84 3.31
CA LYS A 564 -25.34 -8.98 4.23
C LYS A 564 -26.11 -8.60 5.48
N HIS A 565 -25.90 -7.41 6.03
CA HIS A 565 -26.52 -6.94 7.27
C HIS A 565 -27.71 -6.01 7.03
N GLY A 566 -28.15 -5.82 5.78
CA GLY A 566 -29.34 -5.07 5.42
C GLY A 566 -29.25 -3.57 5.66
N VAL A 567 -28.04 -2.97 5.58
CA VAL A 567 -27.85 -1.53 5.73
C VAL A 567 -28.52 -0.80 4.56
N LYS A 568 -29.48 0.05 4.87
CA LYS A 568 -30.23 0.84 3.90
C LYS A 568 -29.44 2.10 3.53
N GLN A 569 -29.28 2.37 2.25
CA GLN A 569 -28.47 3.49 1.76
C GLN A 569 -29.37 4.49 1.01
N PHE A 570 -29.46 5.72 1.52
CA PHE A 570 -30.21 6.82 0.95
C PHE A 570 -29.22 7.88 0.44
N THR A 571 -28.80 7.76 -0.82
CA THR A 571 -27.94 8.74 -1.50
C THR A 571 -28.78 9.86 -2.12
N ASN A 572 -28.15 10.98 -2.53
CA ASN A 572 -28.83 12.17 -3.04
C ASN A 572 -29.98 12.63 -2.11
N THR A 573 -29.80 12.45 -0.80
CA THR A 573 -30.84 12.66 0.22
C THR A 573 -30.34 13.66 1.26
N LYS A 574 -31.04 14.79 1.39
CA LYS A 574 -30.70 15.86 2.32
C LYS A 574 -31.59 15.81 3.56
N VAL A 575 -30.98 15.61 4.72
CA VAL A 575 -31.69 15.67 6.01
C VAL A 575 -32.13 17.12 6.29
N THR A 576 -33.36 17.32 6.73
CA THR A 576 -33.97 18.61 7.02
C THR A 576 -34.33 18.79 8.48
N GLU A 577 -34.75 17.73 9.17
CA GLU A 577 -35.22 17.79 10.57
C GLU A 577 -35.05 16.40 11.25
N ILE A 578 -34.83 16.42 12.55
CA ILE A 578 -34.88 15.25 13.40
C ILE A 578 -36.05 15.40 14.37
N THR A 579 -36.95 14.42 14.41
CA THR A 579 -38.07 14.36 15.37
C THR A 579 -37.77 13.33 16.46
N ALA A 580 -38.68 13.13 17.39
CA ALA A 580 -38.52 12.16 18.46
C ALA A 580 -38.40 10.69 17.96
N THR A 581 -38.89 10.39 16.75
CA THR A 581 -38.99 9.02 16.23
C THR A 581 -38.63 8.87 14.77
N THR A 582 -38.30 9.99 14.08
CA THR A 582 -37.99 9.99 12.64
C THR A 582 -36.89 10.99 12.30
N VAL A 583 -36.19 10.72 11.20
CA VAL A 583 -35.38 11.69 10.48
C VAL A 583 -36.11 12.07 9.20
N GLU A 584 -36.42 13.34 9.06
CA GLU A 584 -37.06 13.91 7.88
C GLU A 584 -35.99 14.35 6.86
N ALA A 585 -36.15 13.94 5.61
CA ALA A 585 -35.21 14.25 4.56
C ALA A 585 -35.91 14.55 3.23
N GLU A 586 -35.16 15.13 2.30
CA GLU A 586 -35.61 15.49 0.95
C GLU A 586 -34.75 14.80 -0.11
N THR A 587 -35.41 14.21 -1.10
CA THR A 587 -34.83 13.64 -2.31
C THR A 587 -35.36 14.40 -3.53
N ALA A 588 -34.83 14.10 -4.72
CA ALA A 588 -35.37 14.65 -5.98
C ALA A 588 -36.83 14.25 -6.24
N GLU A 589 -37.29 13.12 -5.64
CA GLU A 589 -38.65 12.58 -5.82
C GLU A 589 -39.62 13.08 -4.74
N GLY A 590 -39.14 13.78 -3.70
CA GLY A 590 -39.95 14.34 -2.64
C GLY A 590 -39.41 14.09 -1.25
N LYS A 591 -40.27 14.28 -0.24
CA LYS A 591 -39.92 14.09 1.17
C LYS A 591 -39.97 12.62 1.55
N VAL A 592 -39.01 12.22 2.40
CA VAL A 592 -38.93 10.88 2.99
C VAL A 592 -38.80 11.02 4.50
N SER A 593 -39.48 10.15 5.24
CA SER A 593 -39.43 10.08 6.70
C SER A 593 -38.86 8.72 7.11
N LEU A 594 -37.73 8.72 7.78
CA LEU A 594 -37.00 7.52 8.20
C LEU A 594 -37.22 7.27 9.70
N PRO A 595 -37.88 6.18 10.10
CA PRO A 595 -38.10 5.88 11.50
C PRO A 595 -36.77 5.54 12.20
N CYS A 596 -36.55 6.10 13.39
CA CYS A 596 -35.34 5.89 14.16
C CYS A 596 -35.62 5.80 15.66
N ASP A 597 -34.78 5.07 16.35
CA ASP A 597 -34.65 5.07 17.82
C ASP A 597 -33.44 5.93 18.23
N TYR A 598 -32.42 6.00 17.36
CA TYR A 598 -31.23 6.85 17.52
C TYR A 598 -30.80 7.45 16.17
N VAL A 599 -30.15 8.61 16.28
CA VAL A 599 -29.52 9.31 15.16
C VAL A 599 -28.04 9.51 15.46
N VAL A 600 -27.16 9.26 14.49
CA VAL A 600 -25.71 9.45 14.64
C VAL A 600 -25.18 10.41 13.59
N PHE A 601 -24.61 11.54 14.04
CA PHE A 601 -23.96 12.50 13.14
C PHE A 601 -22.56 12.09 12.74
N ALA A 602 -22.28 12.08 11.41
CA ALA A 602 -20.99 11.80 10.80
C ALA A 602 -20.76 12.67 9.55
N VAL A 603 -21.05 13.96 9.65
CA VAL A 603 -21.06 14.93 8.52
C VAL A 603 -19.74 15.70 8.34
N GLY A 604 -18.64 15.16 8.83
CA GLY A 604 -17.31 15.73 8.75
C GLY A 604 -16.79 16.29 10.07
N ALA A 605 -15.68 16.98 10.01
CA ALA A 605 -14.99 17.53 11.19
C ALA A 605 -14.64 19.01 10.97
N ARG A 606 -14.34 19.70 12.07
CA ARG A 606 -13.87 21.09 12.08
C ARG A 606 -12.58 21.20 12.88
N SER A 607 -11.60 21.91 12.34
CA SER A 607 -10.31 22.19 13.00
C SER A 607 -10.51 22.83 14.38
N ASN A 608 -9.73 22.36 15.34
CA ASN A 608 -9.70 22.92 16.68
C ASN A 608 -8.80 24.17 16.69
N ALA A 609 -9.38 25.30 17.04
CA ALA A 609 -8.62 26.54 17.19
C ALA A 609 -7.68 26.46 18.42
N PHE A 610 -6.52 27.07 18.30
CA PHE A 610 -5.59 27.30 19.40
C PHE A 610 -5.26 28.79 19.43
N ASP A 611 -5.36 29.44 20.62
CA ASP A 611 -5.02 30.84 20.76
C ASP A 611 -3.50 31.02 20.81
N MET A 612 -2.93 31.66 19.80
CA MET A 612 -1.49 31.89 19.66
C MET A 612 -1.04 33.28 20.10
N THR A 613 -1.96 34.14 20.57
CA THR A 613 -1.72 35.56 20.81
C THR A 613 -0.50 35.81 21.70
N ALA A 614 -0.37 35.11 22.84
CA ALA A 614 0.75 35.32 23.75
C ALA A 614 2.11 34.88 23.16
N LEU A 615 2.12 33.87 22.25
CA LEU A 615 3.33 33.43 21.53
C LEU A 615 3.74 34.48 20.49
N GLU A 616 2.77 34.99 19.72
CA GLU A 616 2.99 36.00 18.67
C GLU A 616 3.52 37.32 19.29
N GLU A 617 2.98 37.74 20.43
CA GLU A 617 3.47 38.92 21.20
C GLU A 617 4.94 38.77 21.63
N LYS A 618 5.42 37.54 21.79
CA LYS A 618 6.83 37.24 22.12
C LYS A 618 7.68 36.94 20.90
N ASN A 619 7.12 37.07 19.68
CA ASN A 619 7.78 36.75 18.41
C ASN A 619 8.25 35.28 18.32
N ILE A 620 7.56 34.34 18.99
CA ILE A 620 7.81 32.92 18.85
C ILE A 620 7.20 32.47 17.54
N HIS A 621 7.99 31.79 16.72
CA HIS A 621 7.49 31.20 15.44
C HIS A 621 6.56 30.03 15.74
N VAL A 622 5.36 30.05 15.14
CA VAL A 622 4.34 29.03 15.33
C VAL A 622 3.94 28.43 13.99
N GLN A 623 3.99 27.12 13.88
CA GLN A 623 3.48 26.37 12.72
C GLN A 623 2.24 25.58 13.13
N VAL A 624 1.19 25.57 12.29
CA VAL A 624 -0.03 24.80 12.52
C VAL A 624 -0.08 23.63 11.52
N VAL A 625 -0.21 22.41 12.01
CA VAL A 625 -0.12 21.18 11.19
C VAL A 625 -1.31 20.24 11.39
N GLY A 626 -1.47 19.31 10.45
CA GLY A 626 -2.55 18.32 10.46
C GLY A 626 -3.92 18.96 10.41
N ASP A 627 -4.91 18.29 11.03
CA ASP A 627 -6.30 18.75 11.04
C ASP A 627 -6.52 20.08 11.78
N ALA A 628 -5.59 20.51 12.59
CA ALA A 628 -5.62 21.84 13.21
C ALA A 628 -5.51 22.96 12.16
N ASN A 629 -4.73 22.73 11.10
CA ASN A 629 -4.64 23.62 9.95
C ASN A 629 -5.77 23.38 8.97
N LYS A 630 -5.91 22.14 8.50
CA LYS A 630 -6.92 21.74 7.52
C LYS A 630 -7.30 20.28 7.72
N VAL A 631 -8.57 20.01 7.98
CA VAL A 631 -9.10 18.66 8.09
C VAL A 631 -8.85 17.88 6.79
N ALA A 632 -8.18 16.73 6.92
CA ALA A 632 -7.81 15.87 5.79
C ALA A 632 -7.69 14.40 6.26
N ASP A 633 -6.67 13.70 5.79
CA ASP A 633 -6.41 12.29 6.08
C ASP A 633 -5.10 12.09 6.88
N ILE A 634 -4.83 10.83 7.24
CA ILE A 634 -3.62 10.46 7.99
C ILE A 634 -2.35 10.81 7.22
N ASN A 635 -2.36 10.66 5.89
CA ASN A 635 -1.20 11.00 5.06
C ASN A 635 -0.85 12.48 5.18
N SER A 636 -1.86 13.35 5.06
CA SER A 636 -1.71 14.80 5.21
C SER A 636 -1.23 15.19 6.61
N ALA A 637 -1.71 14.48 7.65
CA ALA A 637 -1.27 14.70 9.03
C ALA A 637 0.22 14.35 9.21
N ILE A 638 0.64 13.16 8.78
CA ILE A 638 2.05 12.71 8.85
C ILE A 638 2.95 13.63 8.02
N GLU A 639 2.56 13.93 6.77
CA GLU A 639 3.36 14.77 5.88
C GLU A 639 3.55 16.19 6.42
N SER A 640 2.48 16.82 6.90
CA SER A 640 2.58 18.19 7.45
C SER A 640 3.42 18.25 8.72
N GLY A 641 3.30 17.26 9.61
CA GLY A 641 4.14 17.14 10.79
C GLY A 641 5.62 16.95 10.45
N TYR A 642 5.89 16.06 9.49
CA TYR A 642 7.24 15.83 8.98
C TYR A 642 7.86 17.11 8.39
N LEU A 643 7.15 17.77 7.47
CA LEU A 643 7.65 18.97 6.79
C LEU A 643 7.91 20.13 7.75
N ALA A 644 6.99 20.37 8.70
CA ALA A 644 7.15 21.42 9.69
C ALA A 644 8.41 21.22 10.55
N ALA A 645 8.63 20.00 11.04
CA ALA A 645 9.79 19.70 11.86
C ALA A 645 11.10 19.57 11.04
N ASN A 646 11.03 19.12 9.80
CA ASN A 646 12.22 19.02 8.94
C ASN A 646 12.75 20.38 8.49
N ALA A 647 11.89 21.42 8.52
CA ALA A 647 12.26 22.79 8.21
C ALA A 647 12.97 23.52 9.38
N LEU A 648 12.96 22.96 10.61
CA LEU A 648 13.64 23.53 11.78
C LEU A 648 15.16 23.38 11.67
#